data_53dcca416c689d7d9bce2ed3d7c0e862
#
_entry.id   53dcca416c689d7d9bce2ed3d7c0e862
#
_cell.length_a   1.000
_cell.length_b   1.000
_cell.length_c   1.000
_cell.angle_alpha   90.00
_cell.angle_beta   90.00
_cell.angle_gamma   90.00
#
_symmetry.space_group_name_H-M   'P 1'
#
loop_
_entity.id
_entity.type
_entity.pdbx_description
1 polymer ?
#
loop_
_entity_poly.entity_id
_entity_poly.type
_entity_poly.pdbx_seq_one_letter_code
_entity_poly.pdbx_strand_id
1 'polypeptide(L)'
;MCAWNINQIMALSINTNIASITTQRHLNKSRAELNTAMERLSSGKRINSAKDDAAGLAISQKMTAQIEGLRQAVRNSNDAISLAQTAEGAMEEITNMLQRIRTLSVQAINDTNSSTDRQALNNEVVELKAEINRIANTTVFNNKPLLKDGYSGTFQIGHQAGQTITLELNDASTTTLGAVSTTGYSTHASTPPSAVIVTPAAAGDGVIDTHIISTTAEGARSVTTADVDGDGDLDVLSASQDDDRIVWYENDGNQSFTEHTISTTANYAQSVTTADVDGDGDLDVLSASQHDRAITWYENDGNQSFTKHVIYSGVNNLPYSVTTADVDGDGDLDVLSAEASHLAWYENNGSQSFTEHTITSDDYATSITSADVDGDGDLDIVSVSYDDDKIAWFENNGSQSFTEHNISMATTRPFSITTTDVDGDGDIDVLSASITDGKIVWYENNGSQSFTEHTISTTASAQSVIAVDVDGDRDMDVLSASWGDDKISWYENDGSENFTTHTISTTVDGASSVATADINGDGHLDVLSASQNDDKIAWYDLNLTYTGLSTLDFNSLNLVEGDRITLTIAGGTQVQGTIGSTGLDALLTSMATDVASQTGLFSAASTSNGVLTLTGLTDGSAMADVTVTLESYATTTAIADISLLTSDNATSALTTIDQAIQNVSSQRSVLGAFQNRLEHAVSNLSNMSVNTESARSKILDTDYAVEASRLAKNQILQQVGIAMLAQANATKDLVISLLRNLTH
;
A
#
# COMPACT_ATOMS: atom_id res chain seq x y z
N MET A 1 45.56 -67.07 12.04
CA MET A 1 45.12 -67.78 13.26
C MET A 1 43.65 -67.43 13.48
N CYS A 2 42.87 -68.53 13.66
CA CYS A 2 41.47 -68.62 14.10
C CYS A 2 40.37 -68.02 13.26
N ALA A 3 39.89 -68.86 12.34
CA ALA A 3 38.55 -68.86 11.86
C ALA A 3 37.53 -69.06 13.00
N TRP A 4 36.53 -68.22 13.12
CA TRP A 4 35.30 -68.56 13.83
C TRP A 4 34.20 -68.82 12.81
N ASN A 5 34.08 -70.08 12.45
CA ASN A 5 32.90 -70.66 11.85
C ASN A 5 31.83 -70.79 12.94
N ILE A 6 30.87 -69.90 12.99
CA ILE A 6 29.62 -70.18 13.72
C ILE A 6 28.59 -70.67 12.71
N ASN A 7 28.57 -71.96 12.48
CA ASN A 7 27.40 -72.66 11.99
C ASN A 7 26.29 -72.50 13.04
N GLN A 8 25.41 -71.52 12.88
CA GLN A 8 24.11 -71.56 13.54
C GLN A 8 23.33 -72.76 12.98
N ILE A 9 23.40 -73.86 13.66
CA ILE A 9 22.47 -74.94 13.45
C ILE A 9 21.09 -74.42 13.83
N MET A 10 20.29 -74.03 12.83
CA MET A 10 18.87 -73.78 13.08
C MET A 10 18.27 -75.08 13.60
N ALA A 11 17.86 -75.11 14.85
CA ALA A 11 17.08 -76.22 15.41
C ALA A 11 15.80 -76.34 14.58
N LEU A 12 15.71 -77.41 13.81
CA LEU A 12 14.51 -77.77 13.04
C LEU A 12 13.41 -78.17 14.03
N SER A 13 12.58 -77.26 14.44
CA SER A 13 11.38 -77.53 15.23
C SER A 13 10.32 -78.14 14.33
N ILE A 14 9.92 -79.37 14.59
CA ILE A 14 8.92 -80.07 13.82
C ILE A 14 7.51 -79.55 14.07
N ASN A 15 7.22 -79.07 15.28
CA ASN A 15 5.89 -78.57 15.62
C ASN A 15 5.66 -77.09 15.25
N THR A 16 6.71 -76.29 15.12
CA THR A 16 6.57 -74.87 14.80
C THR A 16 7.53 -74.50 13.65
N ASN A 17 6.98 -74.30 12.46
CA ASN A 17 7.76 -73.87 11.31
C ASN A 17 7.93 -72.35 11.31
N ILE A 18 8.97 -71.85 12.04
CA ILE A 18 9.28 -70.45 12.16
C ILE A 18 9.54 -69.80 10.77
N ALA A 19 10.22 -70.51 9.86
CA ALA A 19 10.50 -70.04 8.52
C ALA A 19 9.19 -69.78 7.72
N SER A 20 8.23 -70.69 7.81
CA SER A 20 6.91 -70.58 7.18
C SER A 20 6.13 -69.38 7.78
N ILE A 21 6.11 -69.27 9.14
CA ILE A 21 5.41 -68.18 9.82
C ILE A 21 6.02 -66.82 9.48
N THR A 22 7.36 -66.73 9.44
CA THR A 22 8.07 -65.51 9.08
C THR A 22 7.80 -65.12 7.61
N THR A 23 7.83 -66.10 6.72
CA THR A 23 7.51 -65.89 5.31
C THR A 23 6.06 -65.48 5.10
N GLN A 24 5.10 -66.06 5.83
CA GLN A 24 3.70 -65.63 5.82
C GLN A 24 3.52 -64.21 6.30
N ARG A 25 4.26 -63.82 7.38
CA ARG A 25 4.23 -62.44 7.86
C ARG A 25 4.74 -61.43 6.80
N HIS A 26 5.87 -61.79 6.14
CA HIS A 26 6.42 -60.95 5.06
C HIS A 26 5.47 -60.92 3.84
N LEU A 27 4.86 -62.02 3.48
CA LEU A 27 3.88 -62.11 2.40
C LEU A 27 2.64 -61.23 2.69
N ASN A 28 2.10 -61.31 3.89
CA ASN A 28 0.99 -60.46 4.31
C ASN A 28 1.36 -58.97 4.30
N LYS A 29 2.58 -58.61 4.74
CA LYS A 29 3.10 -57.24 4.66
C LYS A 29 3.20 -56.77 3.20
N SER A 30 3.85 -57.55 2.33
CA SER A 30 3.98 -57.20 0.90
C SER A 30 2.62 -57.08 0.22
N ARG A 31 1.64 -57.90 0.62
CA ARG A 31 0.27 -57.85 0.09
C ARG A 31 -0.46 -56.59 0.52
N ALA A 32 -0.29 -56.15 1.77
CA ALA A 32 -0.84 -54.88 2.25
C ALA A 32 -0.22 -53.68 1.52
N GLU A 33 1.11 -53.65 1.37
CA GLU A 33 1.83 -52.62 0.62
C GLU A 33 1.46 -52.60 -0.88
N LEU A 34 1.24 -53.77 -1.48
CA LEU A 34 0.75 -53.91 -2.86
C LEU A 34 -0.63 -53.28 -3.02
N ASN A 35 -1.56 -53.60 -2.11
CA ASN A 35 -2.91 -53.05 -2.13
C ASN A 35 -2.87 -51.52 -1.98
N THR A 36 -2.06 -50.97 -1.09
CA THR A 36 -1.87 -49.53 -0.93
C THR A 36 -1.30 -48.87 -2.20
N ALA A 37 -0.30 -49.52 -2.83
CA ALA A 37 0.26 -49.01 -4.09
C ALA A 37 -0.78 -49.05 -5.24
N MET A 38 -1.59 -50.12 -5.33
CA MET A 38 -2.68 -50.19 -6.30
C MET A 38 -3.75 -49.13 -6.05
N GLU A 39 -4.13 -48.89 -4.80
CA GLU A 39 -5.11 -47.89 -4.42
C GLU A 39 -4.63 -46.48 -4.79
N ARG A 40 -3.36 -46.12 -4.49
CA ARG A 40 -2.75 -44.86 -4.84
C ARG A 40 -2.61 -44.63 -6.34
N LEU A 41 -2.17 -45.64 -7.07
CA LEU A 41 -2.08 -45.59 -8.53
C LEU A 41 -3.46 -45.47 -9.20
N SER A 42 -4.48 -46.13 -8.65
CA SER A 42 -5.85 -46.08 -9.18
C SER A 42 -6.54 -44.75 -8.88
N SER A 43 -6.31 -44.19 -7.69
CA SER A 43 -6.93 -42.94 -7.28
C SER A 43 -6.14 -41.71 -7.73
N GLY A 44 -4.84 -41.85 -8.04
CA GLY A 44 -3.90 -40.76 -8.27
C GLY A 44 -3.51 -40.01 -7.00
N LYS A 45 -3.98 -40.44 -5.83
CA LYS A 45 -3.79 -39.77 -4.55
C LYS A 45 -2.90 -40.58 -3.62
N ARG A 46 -1.96 -39.91 -2.97
CA ARG A 46 -1.13 -40.47 -1.91
C ARG A 46 -1.93 -40.72 -0.63
N ILE A 47 -2.88 -39.81 -0.35
CA ILE A 47 -3.74 -39.83 0.83
C ILE A 47 -5.18 -40.13 0.35
N ASN A 48 -5.69 -41.33 0.60
CA ASN A 48 -7.05 -41.74 0.24
C ASN A 48 -8.00 -41.74 1.46
N SER A 49 -7.44 -41.91 2.66
CA SER A 49 -8.20 -42.00 3.90
C SER A 49 -7.44 -41.34 5.07
N ALA A 50 -8.16 -41.00 6.14
CA ALA A 50 -7.56 -40.47 7.35
C ALA A 50 -6.52 -41.40 8.01
N LYS A 51 -6.55 -42.71 7.67
CA LYS A 51 -5.58 -43.70 8.12
C LYS A 51 -4.22 -43.51 7.47
N ASP A 52 -4.17 -42.97 6.24
CA ASP A 52 -2.92 -42.77 5.51
C ASP A 52 -2.14 -41.57 6.08
N ASP A 53 -2.85 -40.45 6.28
CA ASP A 53 -2.33 -39.21 6.90
C ASP A 53 -3.54 -38.35 7.30
N ALA A 54 -3.83 -38.29 8.59
CA ALA A 54 -4.98 -37.54 9.10
C ALA A 54 -4.77 -36.02 9.01
N ALA A 55 -3.53 -35.56 9.26
CA ALA A 55 -3.18 -34.15 9.20
C ALA A 55 -3.18 -33.66 7.75
N GLY A 56 -2.48 -34.35 6.85
CA GLY A 56 -2.46 -34.02 5.43
C GLY A 56 -3.85 -34.07 4.77
N LEU A 57 -4.72 -34.97 5.20
CA LEU A 57 -6.10 -35.01 4.73
C LEU A 57 -6.88 -33.77 5.19
N ALA A 58 -6.76 -33.37 6.45
CA ALA A 58 -7.44 -32.18 6.98
C ALA A 58 -6.96 -30.90 6.29
N ILE A 59 -5.65 -30.72 6.11
CA ILE A 59 -5.06 -29.60 5.37
C ILE A 59 -5.54 -29.58 3.92
N SER A 60 -5.48 -30.72 3.21
CA SER A 60 -5.92 -30.79 1.82
C SER A 60 -7.42 -30.51 1.64
N GLN A 61 -8.26 -30.86 2.63
CA GLN A 61 -9.68 -30.48 2.63
C GLN A 61 -9.89 -28.99 2.84
N LYS A 62 -9.13 -28.38 3.76
CA LYS A 62 -9.13 -26.91 3.97
C LYS A 62 -8.69 -26.18 2.69
N MET A 63 -7.60 -26.61 2.07
CA MET A 63 -7.14 -26.05 0.80
C MET A 63 -8.17 -26.25 -0.33
N THR A 64 -8.85 -27.37 -0.38
CA THR A 64 -9.92 -27.60 -1.38
C THR A 64 -11.06 -26.59 -1.18
N ALA A 65 -11.50 -26.37 0.06
CA ALA A 65 -12.53 -25.37 0.35
C ALA A 65 -12.06 -23.94 0.00
N GLN A 66 -10.79 -23.63 0.25
CA GLN A 66 -10.19 -22.35 -0.11
C GLN A 66 -10.15 -22.16 -1.64
N ILE A 67 -9.69 -23.16 -2.40
CA ILE A 67 -9.66 -23.13 -3.87
C ILE A 67 -11.07 -22.92 -4.45
N GLU A 68 -12.06 -23.62 -3.94
CA GLU A 68 -13.45 -23.45 -4.40
C GLU A 68 -13.99 -22.05 -4.06
N GLY A 69 -13.62 -21.51 -2.90
CA GLY A 69 -13.94 -20.12 -2.50
C GLY A 69 -13.28 -19.10 -3.43
N LEU A 70 -11.98 -19.25 -3.72
CA LEU A 70 -11.24 -18.39 -4.65
C LEU A 70 -11.83 -18.42 -6.06
N ARG A 71 -12.13 -19.61 -6.58
CA ARG A 71 -12.78 -19.77 -7.89
C ARG A 71 -14.16 -19.13 -7.95
N GLN A 72 -14.92 -19.17 -6.85
CA GLN A 72 -16.21 -18.48 -6.78
C GLN A 72 -16.00 -16.95 -6.73
N ALA A 73 -15.02 -16.47 -5.99
CA ALA A 73 -14.67 -15.05 -5.93
C ALA A 73 -14.28 -14.51 -7.31
N VAL A 74 -13.49 -15.25 -8.09
CA VAL A 74 -13.19 -14.91 -9.50
C VAL A 74 -14.47 -14.80 -10.34
N ARG A 75 -15.41 -15.74 -10.21
CA ARG A 75 -16.68 -15.63 -10.93
C ARG A 75 -17.47 -14.39 -10.51
N ASN A 76 -17.58 -14.14 -9.22
CA ASN A 76 -18.29 -12.97 -8.69
C ASN A 76 -17.67 -11.66 -9.19
N SER A 77 -16.33 -11.60 -9.27
CA SER A 77 -15.61 -10.43 -9.79
C SER A 77 -15.91 -10.21 -11.28
N ASN A 78 -15.91 -11.28 -12.09
CA ASN A 78 -16.26 -11.17 -13.51
C ASN A 78 -17.73 -10.76 -13.73
N ASP A 79 -18.63 -11.22 -12.86
CA ASP A 79 -20.04 -10.78 -12.89
C ASP A 79 -20.16 -9.29 -12.57
N ALA A 80 -19.36 -8.78 -11.60
CA ALA A 80 -19.29 -7.38 -11.26
C ALA A 80 -18.69 -6.52 -12.40
N ILE A 81 -17.63 -7.00 -13.07
CA ILE A 81 -17.06 -6.36 -14.26
C ILE A 81 -18.12 -6.27 -15.36
N SER A 82 -18.85 -7.34 -15.64
CA SER A 82 -19.90 -7.35 -16.67
C SER A 82 -21.05 -6.37 -16.36
N LEU A 83 -21.40 -6.23 -15.08
CA LEU A 83 -22.36 -5.24 -14.62
C LEU A 83 -21.83 -3.81 -14.85
N ALA A 84 -20.59 -3.55 -14.46
CA ALA A 84 -19.96 -2.23 -14.63
C ALA A 84 -19.86 -1.84 -16.11
N GLN A 85 -19.46 -2.77 -17.00
CA GLN A 85 -19.41 -2.56 -18.45
C GLN A 85 -20.79 -2.27 -19.04
N THR A 86 -21.84 -2.92 -18.52
CA THR A 86 -23.22 -2.64 -18.96
C THR A 86 -23.64 -1.23 -18.58
N ALA A 87 -23.32 -0.78 -17.37
CA ALA A 87 -23.61 0.58 -16.92
C ALA A 87 -22.78 1.61 -17.71
N GLU A 88 -21.50 1.33 -17.93
CA GLU A 88 -20.59 2.22 -18.65
C GLU A 88 -21.04 2.45 -20.10
N GLY A 89 -21.38 1.39 -20.84
CA GLY A 89 -21.86 1.52 -22.21
C GLY A 89 -23.14 2.37 -22.30
N ALA A 90 -24.05 2.23 -21.33
CA ALA A 90 -25.25 3.07 -21.27
C ALA A 90 -24.91 4.53 -20.94
N MET A 91 -23.97 4.79 -20.03
CA MET A 91 -23.51 6.14 -19.70
C MET A 91 -22.77 6.80 -20.86
N GLU A 92 -22.06 6.06 -21.69
CA GLU A 92 -21.44 6.56 -22.91
C GLU A 92 -22.49 7.14 -23.86
N GLU A 93 -23.58 6.41 -24.10
CA GLU A 93 -24.67 6.90 -24.95
C GLU A 93 -25.37 8.16 -24.36
N ILE A 94 -25.53 8.19 -23.02
CA ILE A 94 -26.04 9.40 -22.35
C ILE A 94 -25.05 10.56 -22.55
N THR A 95 -23.75 10.35 -22.44
CA THR A 95 -22.75 11.40 -22.70
C THR A 95 -22.85 11.94 -24.13
N ASN A 96 -22.98 11.06 -25.13
CA ASN A 96 -23.12 11.43 -26.54
C ASN A 96 -24.37 12.31 -26.76
N MET A 97 -25.49 11.97 -26.14
CA MET A 97 -26.71 12.73 -26.22
C MET A 97 -26.61 14.09 -25.51
N LEU A 98 -25.97 14.17 -24.34
CA LEU A 98 -25.71 15.43 -23.65
C LEU A 98 -24.82 16.36 -24.49
N GLN A 99 -23.76 15.83 -25.11
CA GLN A 99 -22.92 16.59 -26.04
C GLN A 99 -23.71 17.09 -27.26
N ARG A 100 -24.65 16.29 -27.77
CA ARG A 100 -25.55 16.73 -28.85
C ARG A 100 -26.46 17.84 -28.38
N ILE A 101 -27.09 17.72 -27.19
CA ILE A 101 -27.92 18.78 -26.61
C ILE A 101 -27.07 20.04 -26.41
N ARG A 102 -25.83 19.94 -25.96
CA ARG A 102 -24.89 21.07 -25.85
C ARG A 102 -24.66 21.78 -27.18
N THR A 103 -24.44 21.03 -28.25
CA THR A 103 -24.24 21.58 -29.59
C THR A 103 -25.47 22.33 -30.06
N LEU A 104 -26.68 21.77 -29.86
CA LEU A 104 -27.94 22.40 -30.18
C LEU A 104 -28.16 23.67 -29.36
N SER A 105 -27.79 23.69 -28.10
CA SER A 105 -27.85 24.86 -27.21
C SER A 105 -26.96 25.99 -27.72
N VAL A 106 -25.71 25.71 -28.08
CA VAL A 106 -24.77 26.68 -28.67
C VAL A 106 -25.35 27.24 -29.98
N GLN A 107 -25.95 26.39 -30.82
CA GLN A 107 -26.59 26.82 -32.05
C GLN A 107 -27.78 27.73 -31.74
N ALA A 108 -28.62 27.42 -30.75
CA ALA A 108 -29.82 28.18 -30.40
C ALA A 108 -29.53 29.58 -29.83
N ILE A 109 -28.36 29.80 -29.24
CA ILE A 109 -27.90 31.10 -28.69
C ILE A 109 -27.72 32.13 -29.82
N ASN A 110 -27.35 31.69 -31.03
CA ASN A 110 -27.05 32.61 -32.12
C ASN A 110 -28.29 33.40 -32.54
N ASP A 111 -28.19 34.72 -32.55
CA ASP A 111 -29.29 35.64 -32.89
C ASP A 111 -29.76 35.58 -34.35
N THR A 112 -29.03 34.89 -35.21
CA THR A 112 -29.49 34.61 -36.59
C THR A 112 -30.66 33.62 -36.64
N ASN A 113 -30.93 32.89 -35.55
CA ASN A 113 -32.04 31.94 -35.46
C ASN A 113 -33.36 32.68 -35.14
N SER A 114 -34.37 32.38 -35.89
CA SER A 114 -35.75 32.81 -35.59
C SER A 114 -36.34 31.97 -34.42
N SER A 115 -37.48 32.43 -33.88
CA SER A 115 -38.22 31.62 -32.88
C SER A 115 -38.64 30.25 -33.41
N THR A 116 -38.94 30.16 -34.72
CA THR A 116 -39.28 28.90 -35.38
C THR A 116 -38.08 27.96 -35.49
N ASP A 117 -36.89 28.51 -35.75
CA ASP A 117 -35.67 27.72 -35.81
C ASP A 117 -35.31 27.19 -34.42
N ARG A 118 -35.40 28.03 -33.38
CA ARG A 118 -35.21 27.60 -31.99
C ARG A 118 -36.24 26.57 -31.57
N GLN A 119 -37.49 26.67 -32.01
CA GLN A 119 -38.49 25.62 -31.75
C GLN A 119 -38.12 24.29 -32.41
N ALA A 120 -37.55 24.28 -33.62
CA ALA A 120 -37.09 23.07 -34.28
C ALA A 120 -35.91 22.42 -33.49
N LEU A 121 -34.92 23.22 -33.05
CA LEU A 121 -33.83 22.77 -32.22
C LEU A 121 -34.33 22.22 -30.88
N ASN A 122 -35.28 22.89 -30.23
CA ASN A 122 -35.87 22.47 -28.98
C ASN A 122 -36.63 21.13 -29.11
N ASN A 123 -37.28 20.86 -30.23
CA ASN A 123 -37.96 19.59 -30.47
C ASN A 123 -36.94 18.42 -30.48
N GLU A 124 -35.76 18.61 -31.10
CA GLU A 124 -34.72 17.60 -31.07
C GLU A 124 -34.21 17.37 -29.61
N VAL A 125 -34.06 18.43 -28.82
CA VAL A 125 -33.68 18.30 -27.39
C VAL A 125 -34.73 17.52 -26.61
N VAL A 126 -36.03 17.71 -26.87
CA VAL A 126 -37.09 16.95 -26.21
C VAL A 126 -36.96 15.44 -26.48
N GLU A 127 -36.69 15.06 -27.73
CA GLU A 127 -36.51 13.65 -28.10
C GLU A 127 -35.23 13.07 -27.49
N LEU A 128 -34.12 13.82 -27.45
CA LEU A 128 -32.89 13.39 -26.82
C LEU A 128 -33.07 13.18 -25.31
N LYS A 129 -33.81 14.07 -24.63
CA LYS A 129 -34.16 13.91 -23.20
C LYS A 129 -35.00 12.65 -22.95
N ALA A 130 -35.99 12.40 -23.85
CA ALA A 130 -36.80 11.18 -23.76
C ALA A 130 -35.95 9.92 -23.92
N GLU A 131 -34.94 9.93 -24.80
CA GLU A 131 -34.05 8.81 -25.03
C GLU A 131 -33.09 8.60 -23.86
N ILE A 132 -32.55 9.68 -23.26
CA ILE A 132 -31.75 9.58 -22.01
C ILE A 132 -32.58 8.88 -20.92
N ASN A 133 -33.80 9.32 -20.69
CA ASN A 133 -34.70 8.69 -19.73
C ASN A 133 -35.00 7.22 -20.06
N ARG A 134 -35.16 6.90 -21.34
CA ARG A 134 -35.38 5.51 -21.76
C ARG A 134 -34.16 4.65 -21.41
N ILE A 135 -32.95 5.11 -21.71
CA ILE A 135 -31.71 4.40 -21.38
C ILE A 135 -31.60 4.23 -19.89
N ALA A 136 -31.76 5.29 -19.08
CA ALA A 136 -31.68 5.22 -17.64
C ALA A 136 -32.65 4.19 -17.05
N ASN A 137 -33.89 4.16 -17.56
CA ASN A 137 -34.96 3.26 -17.09
C ASN A 137 -34.81 1.81 -17.57
N THR A 138 -34.19 1.58 -18.75
CA THR A 138 -34.12 0.25 -19.36
C THR A 138 -32.77 -0.44 -19.16
N THR A 139 -31.77 0.26 -18.67
CA THR A 139 -30.45 -0.34 -18.36
C THR A 139 -30.55 -1.17 -17.11
N VAL A 140 -30.60 -2.49 -17.29
CA VAL A 140 -30.73 -3.46 -16.21
C VAL A 140 -29.68 -4.55 -16.35
N PHE A 141 -29.20 -5.08 -15.23
CA PHE A 141 -28.39 -6.28 -15.16
C PHE A 141 -29.06 -7.29 -14.25
N ASN A 142 -29.37 -8.47 -14.76
CA ASN A 142 -30.09 -9.50 -14.04
C ASN A 142 -31.35 -8.97 -13.30
N ASN A 143 -32.18 -8.21 -14.02
CA ASN A 143 -33.41 -7.53 -13.54
C ASN A 143 -33.19 -6.46 -12.43
N LYS A 144 -31.95 -6.06 -12.18
CA LYS A 144 -31.66 -4.94 -11.28
C LYS A 144 -31.40 -3.68 -12.14
N PRO A 145 -32.11 -2.58 -11.92
CA PRO A 145 -31.82 -1.33 -12.59
C PRO A 145 -30.44 -0.82 -12.12
N LEU A 146 -29.67 -0.26 -13.05
CA LEU A 146 -28.34 0.23 -12.78
C LEU A 146 -28.27 1.77 -12.71
N LEU A 147 -29.05 2.45 -13.54
CA LEU A 147 -28.97 3.89 -13.76
C LEU A 147 -30.23 4.63 -13.31
N LYS A 148 -31.17 3.95 -12.70
CA LYS A 148 -32.41 4.52 -12.17
C LYS A 148 -32.42 4.38 -10.65
N ASP A 149 -32.84 5.43 -9.95
CA ASP A 149 -33.01 5.50 -8.50
C ASP A 149 -31.71 5.22 -7.69
N GLY A 150 -30.56 5.24 -8.38
CA GLY A 150 -29.26 4.87 -7.81
C GLY A 150 -29.07 3.35 -7.64
N TYR A 151 -27.86 2.88 -7.80
CA TYR A 151 -27.48 1.48 -7.58
C TYR A 151 -26.40 1.38 -6.50
N SER A 152 -26.61 0.54 -5.51
CA SER A 152 -25.57 0.14 -4.56
C SER A 152 -25.48 -1.38 -4.52
N GLY A 153 -24.28 -1.92 -4.79
CA GLY A 153 -24.06 -3.37 -4.84
C GLY A 153 -22.73 -3.75 -4.26
N THR A 154 -22.77 -4.71 -3.31
CA THR A 154 -21.56 -5.26 -2.68
C THR A 154 -21.24 -6.63 -3.28
N PHE A 155 -20.01 -6.82 -3.73
CA PHE A 155 -19.52 -8.03 -4.38
C PHE A 155 -18.49 -8.73 -3.50
N GLN A 156 -18.69 -9.99 -3.23
CA GLN A 156 -17.72 -10.82 -2.50
C GLN A 156 -16.58 -11.21 -3.45
N ILE A 157 -15.42 -10.64 -3.25
CA ILE A 157 -14.22 -10.81 -4.09
C ILE A 157 -13.13 -11.67 -3.43
N GLY A 158 -13.41 -12.32 -2.30
CA GLY A 158 -12.48 -13.19 -1.62
C GLY A 158 -13.15 -14.44 -1.08
N HIS A 159 -12.35 -15.39 -0.60
CA HIS A 159 -12.82 -16.67 -0.08
C HIS A 159 -13.30 -16.60 1.37
N GLN A 160 -13.02 -15.51 2.08
CA GLN A 160 -13.44 -15.26 3.45
C GLN A 160 -14.60 -14.25 3.49
N ALA A 161 -15.42 -14.34 4.53
CA ALA A 161 -16.51 -13.38 4.75
C ALA A 161 -15.93 -11.98 5.00
N GLY A 162 -16.56 -10.96 4.39
CA GLY A 162 -16.14 -9.57 4.54
C GLY A 162 -15.15 -9.07 3.47
N GLN A 163 -14.52 -9.96 2.70
CA GLN A 163 -13.67 -9.55 1.58
C GLN A 163 -14.53 -9.09 0.40
N THR A 164 -14.99 -7.85 0.44
CA THR A 164 -15.97 -7.31 -0.50
C THR A 164 -15.50 -6.01 -1.12
N ILE A 165 -16.04 -5.69 -2.29
CA ILE A 165 -15.94 -4.39 -2.93
C ILE A 165 -17.36 -3.88 -3.24
N THR A 166 -17.60 -2.61 -3.01
CA THR A 166 -18.91 -1.98 -3.25
C THR A 166 -18.84 -1.08 -4.48
N LEU A 167 -19.87 -1.14 -5.31
CA LEU A 167 -20.11 -0.21 -6.42
C LEU A 167 -21.35 0.60 -6.12
N GLU A 168 -21.23 1.90 -6.22
CA GLU A 168 -22.33 2.85 -6.12
C GLU A 168 -22.47 3.63 -7.42
N LEU A 169 -23.68 3.72 -7.94
CA LEU A 169 -24.01 4.51 -9.13
C LEU A 169 -25.20 5.40 -8.81
N ASN A 170 -25.10 6.66 -9.20
CA ASN A 170 -26.19 7.61 -9.05
C ASN A 170 -27.24 7.43 -10.16
N ASP A 171 -28.44 7.97 -9.91
CA ASP A 171 -29.48 8.05 -10.92
C ASP A 171 -29.02 8.93 -12.12
N ALA A 172 -29.12 8.39 -13.31
CA ALA A 172 -28.77 9.06 -14.58
C ALA A 172 -30.00 9.50 -15.39
N SER A 173 -31.15 9.64 -14.76
CA SER A 173 -32.34 10.18 -15.41
C SER A 173 -32.22 11.68 -15.64
N THR A 174 -33.00 12.24 -16.59
CA THR A 174 -32.96 13.69 -16.87
C THR A 174 -33.44 14.53 -15.69
N THR A 175 -34.16 13.97 -14.73
CA THR A 175 -34.60 14.65 -13.52
C THR A 175 -33.51 14.80 -12.47
N THR A 176 -32.47 14.01 -12.55
CA THR A 176 -31.33 14.02 -11.64
C THR A 176 -30.05 14.53 -12.30
N LEU A 177 -29.87 14.28 -13.62
CA LEU A 177 -28.75 14.81 -14.38
C LEU A 177 -28.81 16.32 -14.48
N GLY A 178 -27.75 16.99 -14.05
CA GLY A 178 -27.70 18.45 -14.00
C GLY A 178 -28.56 19.05 -12.89
N ALA A 179 -29.34 18.25 -12.18
CA ALA A 179 -30.05 18.70 -10.99
C ALA A 179 -29.08 18.69 -9.81
N VAL A 180 -28.95 19.81 -9.19
CA VAL A 180 -28.61 19.91 -7.80
C VAL A 180 -29.92 19.62 -7.06
N SER A 181 -29.93 18.67 -6.15
CA SER A 181 -31.13 18.10 -5.51
C SER A 181 -32.15 19.14 -5.06
N THR A 182 -33.38 19.06 -5.58
CA THR A 182 -34.47 20.02 -5.31
C THR A 182 -35.34 19.71 -4.10
N THR A 183 -34.97 18.77 -3.27
CA THR A 183 -35.64 18.54 -1.96
C THR A 183 -34.68 18.69 -0.81
N GLY A 184 -34.05 19.79 -0.71
CA GLY A 184 -32.97 20.05 0.19
C GLY A 184 -31.70 20.25 -0.64
N TYR A 185 -30.94 21.06 -0.21
CA TYR A 185 -29.64 21.46 -0.60
C TYR A 185 -28.78 20.31 -1.17
N SER A 186 -28.13 20.50 -2.32
CA SER A 186 -27.16 19.57 -2.87
C SER A 186 -25.88 19.64 -2.04
N THR A 187 -25.59 18.57 -1.31
CA THR A 187 -24.30 18.44 -0.67
C THR A 187 -23.24 18.19 -1.74
N HIS A 188 -22.44 19.19 -2.04
CA HIS A 188 -21.11 18.91 -2.50
C HIS A 188 -20.33 18.39 -1.26
N ALA A 189 -20.17 17.07 -1.16
CA ALA A 189 -18.99 16.53 -0.50
C ALA A 189 -17.83 16.86 -1.43
N SER A 190 -17.43 18.08 -1.45
CA SER A 190 -16.16 18.49 -2.01
C SER A 190 -15.13 18.27 -0.90
N THR A 191 -14.00 17.65 -1.20
CA THR A 191 -12.74 18.30 -0.86
C THR A 191 -13.07 19.77 -0.68
N PRO A 192 -12.70 20.43 0.42
CA PRO A 192 -13.03 21.83 0.61
C PRO A 192 -12.76 22.55 -0.70
N PRO A 193 -13.72 23.35 -1.22
CA PRO A 193 -13.44 24.07 -2.45
C PRO A 193 -12.12 24.81 -2.22
N SER A 194 -11.26 24.85 -3.24
CA SER A 194 -9.96 25.55 -3.22
C SER A 194 -10.04 27.04 -2.85
N ALA A 195 -11.12 27.45 -2.24
CA ALA A 195 -11.47 28.77 -1.77
C ALA A 195 -11.80 28.84 -0.27
N VAL A 196 -11.84 27.71 0.43
CA VAL A 196 -11.81 27.74 1.91
C VAL A 196 -10.36 27.61 2.29
N ILE A 197 -9.66 28.74 2.27
CA ILE A 197 -8.31 28.83 2.82
C ILE A 197 -8.49 28.64 4.32
N VAL A 198 -8.26 27.43 4.81
CA VAL A 198 -7.88 27.21 6.19
C VAL A 198 -6.45 27.71 6.24
N THR A 199 -6.23 28.96 6.60
CA THR A 199 -4.90 29.37 7.04
C THR A 199 -4.79 28.92 8.50
N PRO A 200 -3.99 27.91 8.82
CA PRO A 200 -3.59 27.69 10.19
C PRO A 200 -2.93 28.99 10.65
N ALA A 201 -3.26 29.50 11.80
CA ALA A 201 -2.40 30.49 12.43
C ALA A 201 -1.09 29.78 12.71
N ALA A 202 0.02 30.46 12.47
CA ALA A 202 1.35 29.95 12.73
C ALA A 202 1.37 29.13 14.01
N ALA A 203 1.91 27.91 13.90
CA ALA A 203 2.05 27.01 15.02
C ALA A 203 2.55 27.82 16.20
N GLY A 204 1.75 27.94 17.25
CA GLY A 204 2.22 28.56 18.49
C GLY A 204 3.45 27.78 18.92
N ASP A 205 4.41 28.42 19.56
CA ASP A 205 5.57 27.78 20.19
C ASP A 205 5.06 26.62 21.09
N GLY A 206 4.64 25.49 20.47
CA GLY A 206 4.28 24.27 21.15
C GLY A 206 5.48 23.85 21.98
N VAL A 207 5.28 23.52 23.24
CA VAL A 207 6.33 22.93 24.05
C VAL A 207 6.64 21.59 23.42
N ILE A 208 7.76 21.51 22.69
CA ILE A 208 8.24 20.24 22.12
C ILE A 208 8.77 19.42 23.30
N ASP A 209 8.07 18.33 23.60
CA ASP A 209 8.50 17.42 24.65
C ASP A 209 9.53 16.43 24.06
N THR A 210 10.73 16.42 24.64
CA THR A 210 11.81 15.54 24.21
C THR A 210 11.84 14.28 25.05
N HIS A 211 11.75 13.14 24.39
CA HIS A 211 11.81 11.82 25.00
C HIS A 211 13.03 11.04 24.49
N ILE A 212 13.81 10.50 25.41
CA ILE A 212 15.01 9.75 25.08
C ILE A 212 14.67 8.26 25.09
N ILE A 213 14.85 7.59 23.94
CA ILE A 213 14.68 6.15 23.79
C ILE A 213 15.95 5.45 24.26
N SER A 214 17.12 5.87 23.80
CA SER A 214 18.41 5.28 24.15
C SER A 214 19.51 6.31 24.27
N THR A 215 20.51 6.01 25.12
CA THR A 215 21.78 6.75 25.25
C THR A 215 22.98 5.80 25.11
N THR A 216 22.77 4.65 24.51
CA THR A 216 23.77 3.57 24.37
C THR A 216 23.97 3.14 22.91
N ALA A 217 23.42 3.90 21.97
CA ALA A 217 23.58 3.69 20.53
C ALA A 217 24.87 4.36 20.05
N GLU A 218 26.06 3.79 20.40
CA GLU A 218 27.35 4.43 20.16
C GLU A 218 27.57 4.78 18.68
N GLY A 219 27.64 6.08 18.40
CA GLY A 219 27.73 6.57 17.02
C GLY A 219 26.48 6.34 16.20
N ALA A 220 25.27 6.64 16.71
CA ALA A 220 24.00 6.46 16.01
C ALA A 220 23.97 7.17 14.67
N ARG A 221 23.68 6.44 13.58
CA ARG A 221 23.74 6.95 12.19
C ARG A 221 22.39 7.01 11.49
N SER A 222 21.54 6.04 11.73
CA SER A 222 20.24 5.91 11.08
C SER A 222 19.19 5.54 12.11
N VAL A 223 18.00 6.10 11.95
CA VAL A 223 16.79 5.73 12.69
C VAL A 223 15.65 5.56 11.72
N THR A 224 14.82 4.56 11.97
CA THR A 224 13.56 4.29 11.24
C THR A 224 12.53 3.71 12.19
N THR A 225 11.28 3.62 11.74
CA THR A 225 10.16 3.09 12.53
C THR A 225 9.41 2.02 11.75
N ALA A 226 8.93 1.01 12.47
CA ALA A 226 8.10 -0.05 11.93
C ALA A 226 7.40 -0.79 13.08
N ASP A 227 6.27 -1.42 12.84
CA ASP A 227 5.64 -2.39 13.74
C ASP A 227 6.32 -3.75 13.53
N VAL A 228 7.39 -4.01 14.29
CA VAL A 228 8.30 -5.16 14.08
C VAL A 228 7.72 -6.45 14.64
N ASP A 229 6.93 -6.37 15.71
CA ASP A 229 6.34 -7.54 16.34
C ASP A 229 4.86 -7.74 16.03
N GLY A 230 4.25 -6.83 15.26
CA GLY A 230 2.89 -6.95 14.77
C GLY A 230 1.83 -6.68 15.82
N ASP A 231 2.17 -5.94 16.90
CA ASP A 231 1.24 -5.63 17.99
C ASP A 231 0.39 -4.37 17.72
N GLY A 232 0.76 -3.57 16.72
CA GLY A 232 0.06 -2.39 16.25
C GLY A 232 0.65 -1.08 16.72
N ASP A 233 1.64 -1.11 17.62
CA ASP A 233 2.39 0.05 18.08
C ASP A 233 3.67 0.20 17.26
N LEU A 234 4.04 1.43 16.89
CA LEU A 234 5.25 1.63 16.09
C LEU A 234 6.50 1.57 16.94
N ASP A 235 7.39 0.69 16.56
CA ASP A 235 8.71 0.51 17.16
C ASP A 235 9.77 1.39 16.49
N VAL A 236 10.94 1.48 17.11
CA VAL A 236 12.07 2.25 16.61
C VAL A 236 13.26 1.34 16.34
N LEU A 237 13.90 1.49 15.18
CA LEU A 237 15.13 0.76 14.85
C LEU A 237 16.28 1.74 14.65
N SER A 238 17.47 1.32 15.03
CA SER A 238 18.68 2.12 14.83
C SER A 238 19.86 1.30 14.28
N ALA A 239 20.67 1.99 13.48
CA ALA A 239 22.01 1.54 13.11
C ALA A 239 23.06 2.40 13.80
N SER A 240 24.00 1.76 14.50
CA SER A 240 25.05 2.43 15.25
C SER A 240 26.42 2.00 14.73
N GLN A 241 27.25 2.99 14.35
CA GLN A 241 28.51 2.71 13.66
C GLN A 241 29.66 2.31 14.57
N ASP A 242 29.72 2.81 15.82
CA ASP A 242 30.90 2.66 16.68
C ASP A 242 30.82 1.43 17.59
N ASP A 243 29.62 0.90 17.86
CA ASP A 243 29.37 -0.35 18.56
C ASP A 243 28.95 -1.52 17.65
N ASP A 244 28.93 -1.31 16.34
CA ASP A 244 28.62 -2.33 15.31
C ASP A 244 27.24 -2.99 15.47
N ARG A 245 26.23 -2.22 15.92
CA ARG A 245 24.92 -2.76 16.28
C ARG A 245 23.81 -2.33 15.32
N ILE A 246 22.88 -3.26 15.14
CA ILE A 246 21.50 -2.99 14.69
C ILE A 246 20.59 -3.34 15.87
N VAL A 247 19.78 -2.39 16.28
CA VAL A 247 18.94 -2.47 17.47
C VAL A 247 17.52 -2.13 17.13
N TRP A 248 16.60 -2.84 17.74
CA TRP A 248 15.18 -2.57 17.76
C TRP A 248 14.77 -2.21 19.19
N TYR A 249 13.97 -1.15 19.31
CA TYR A 249 13.38 -0.68 20.57
C TYR A 249 11.88 -0.91 20.48
N GLU A 250 11.41 -1.98 21.11
CA GLU A 250 9.99 -2.36 21.22
C GLU A 250 9.24 -1.30 22.02
N ASN A 251 8.20 -0.70 21.43
CA ASN A 251 7.27 0.23 22.06
C ASN A 251 6.09 -0.56 22.65
N ASP A 252 5.79 -0.38 23.94
CA ASP A 252 4.69 -1.09 24.61
C ASP A 252 3.33 -0.37 24.48
N GLY A 253 3.21 0.59 23.56
CA GLY A 253 2.02 1.42 23.38
C GLY A 253 1.78 2.46 24.49
N ASN A 254 2.68 2.51 25.48
CA ASN A 254 2.66 3.52 26.54
C ASN A 254 3.95 4.36 26.57
N GLN A 255 4.64 4.44 25.42
CA GLN A 255 5.89 5.21 25.26
C GLN A 255 7.05 4.66 26.13
N SER A 256 7.02 3.38 26.47
CA SER A 256 8.08 2.68 27.19
C SER A 256 8.78 1.72 26.24
N PHE A 257 10.08 1.95 26.05
CA PHE A 257 10.87 1.23 25.07
C PHE A 257 11.72 0.14 25.70
N THR A 258 11.68 -1.06 25.11
CA THR A 258 12.54 -2.20 25.48
C THR A 258 13.56 -2.44 24.37
N GLU A 259 14.85 -2.41 24.73
CA GLU A 259 15.93 -2.62 23.77
C GLU A 259 16.11 -4.11 23.42
N HIS A 260 16.07 -4.43 22.12
CA HIS A 260 16.38 -5.75 21.55
C HIS A 260 17.49 -5.63 20.52
N THR A 261 18.55 -6.41 20.68
CA THR A 261 19.66 -6.40 19.75
C THR A 261 19.42 -7.39 18.62
N ILE A 262 19.33 -6.90 17.37
CA ILE A 262 19.23 -7.72 16.17
C ILE A 262 20.62 -8.23 15.76
N SER A 263 21.63 -7.37 15.78
CA SER A 263 23.00 -7.71 15.43
C SER A 263 24.02 -6.94 16.28
N THR A 264 25.14 -7.61 16.61
CA THR A 264 26.35 -7.00 17.20
C THR A 264 27.56 -7.16 16.29
N THR A 265 27.31 -7.41 15.00
CA THR A 265 28.35 -7.68 14.00
C THR A 265 28.13 -6.90 12.71
N ALA A 266 27.34 -5.83 12.76
CA ALA A 266 27.12 -4.92 11.64
C ALA A 266 28.20 -3.83 11.64
N ASN A 267 29.43 -4.20 11.29
CA ASN A 267 30.61 -3.38 11.50
C ASN A 267 30.53 -2.05 10.72
N TYR A 268 30.48 -0.95 11.48
CA TYR A 268 30.28 0.40 10.98
C TYR A 268 28.94 0.55 10.22
N ALA A 269 27.83 0.24 10.90
CA ALA A 269 26.49 0.33 10.33
C ALA A 269 26.12 1.78 9.99
N GLN A 270 25.67 2.02 8.76
CA GLN A 270 25.37 3.36 8.23
C GLN A 270 23.86 3.58 8.03
N SER A 271 23.14 2.55 7.65
CA SER A 271 21.72 2.63 7.29
C SER A 271 20.99 1.41 7.80
N VAL A 272 19.76 1.59 8.23
CA VAL A 272 18.80 0.55 8.56
C VAL A 272 17.45 0.89 7.93
N THR A 273 16.77 -0.11 7.39
CA THR A 273 15.40 -0.03 6.88
C THR A 273 14.65 -1.33 7.13
N THR A 274 13.35 -1.31 6.96
CA THR A 274 12.47 -2.48 7.17
C THR A 274 11.65 -2.75 5.92
N ALA A 275 11.43 -4.03 5.61
CA ALA A 275 10.56 -4.49 4.54
C ALA A 275 10.23 -5.98 4.75
N ASP A 276 9.12 -6.46 4.23
CA ASP A 276 8.80 -7.88 4.10
C ASP A 276 9.50 -8.44 2.85
N VAL A 277 10.75 -8.87 3.01
CA VAL A 277 11.64 -9.25 1.89
C VAL A 277 11.31 -10.61 1.32
N ASP A 278 10.82 -11.53 2.15
CA ASP A 278 10.49 -12.89 1.71
C ASP A 278 8.99 -13.14 1.51
N GLY A 279 8.16 -12.11 1.74
CA GLY A 279 6.73 -12.14 1.47
C GLY A 279 5.95 -13.01 2.45
N ASP A 280 6.46 -13.23 3.67
CA ASP A 280 5.81 -14.06 4.68
C ASP A 280 4.82 -13.27 5.56
N GLY A 281 4.88 -11.95 5.53
CA GLY A 281 3.99 -11.00 6.20
C GLY A 281 4.58 -10.40 7.47
N ASP A 282 5.78 -10.82 7.88
CA ASP A 282 6.52 -10.26 9.00
C ASP A 282 7.56 -9.26 8.49
N LEU A 283 7.76 -8.14 9.18
CA LEU A 283 8.73 -7.15 8.72
C LEU A 283 10.15 -7.56 9.07
N ASP A 284 10.97 -7.64 8.04
CA ASP A 284 12.41 -7.90 8.14
C ASP A 284 13.21 -6.61 8.30
N VAL A 285 14.48 -6.75 8.63
CA VAL A 285 15.41 -5.63 8.78
C VAL A 285 16.56 -5.75 7.81
N LEU A 286 16.88 -4.65 7.11
CA LEU A 286 18.04 -4.56 6.22
C LEU A 286 19.03 -3.55 6.75
N SER A 287 20.32 -3.81 6.56
CA SER A 287 21.38 -2.88 6.92
C SER A 287 22.48 -2.76 5.89
N ALA A 288 23.03 -1.54 5.78
CA ALA A 288 24.26 -1.26 5.09
C ALA A 288 25.40 -1.10 6.09
N SER A 289 26.42 -1.97 6.02
CA SER A 289 27.55 -2.00 6.96
C SER A 289 28.86 -1.75 6.21
N GLN A 290 29.45 -0.57 6.42
CA GLN A 290 30.55 -0.06 5.60
C GLN A 290 31.86 -0.85 5.77
N HIS A 291 32.24 -1.19 7.00
CA HIS A 291 33.49 -1.94 7.25
C HIS A 291 33.33 -3.44 6.99
N ASP A 292 32.14 -4.00 7.09
CA ASP A 292 31.84 -5.35 6.61
C ASP A 292 31.76 -5.39 5.09
N ARG A 293 31.54 -4.24 4.47
CA ARG A 293 31.33 -4.09 3.02
C ARG A 293 30.16 -4.94 2.55
N ALA A 294 29.08 -4.92 3.34
CA ALA A 294 27.98 -5.84 3.18
C ALA A 294 26.64 -5.12 3.25
N ILE A 295 25.74 -5.56 2.41
CA ILE A 295 24.31 -5.39 2.55
C ILE A 295 23.78 -6.67 3.20
N THR A 296 23.10 -6.53 4.30
CA THR A 296 22.63 -7.65 5.12
C THR A 296 21.14 -7.53 5.36
N TRP A 297 20.45 -8.63 5.20
CA TRP A 297 19.07 -8.85 5.56
C TRP A 297 19.00 -9.72 6.81
N TYR A 298 18.16 -9.34 7.76
CA TYR A 298 17.84 -10.07 8.97
C TYR A 298 16.39 -10.49 8.88
N GLU A 299 16.15 -11.73 8.46
CA GLU A 299 14.84 -12.37 8.35
C GLU A 299 14.20 -12.48 9.74
N ASN A 300 13.03 -11.91 9.91
CA ASN A 300 12.19 -12.02 11.09
C ASN A 300 11.27 -13.24 10.95
N ASP A 301 11.26 -14.14 11.94
CA ASP A 301 10.42 -15.35 11.90
C ASP A 301 9.00 -15.14 12.47
N GLY A 302 8.58 -13.89 12.67
CA GLY A 302 7.29 -13.52 13.28
C GLY A 302 7.22 -13.79 14.78
N ASN A 303 8.34 -14.20 15.39
CA ASN A 303 8.46 -14.35 16.85
C ASN A 303 9.67 -13.55 17.38
N GLN A 304 10.03 -12.49 16.69
CA GLN A 304 11.11 -11.56 17.04
C GLN A 304 12.50 -12.24 17.08
N SER A 305 12.67 -13.31 16.30
CA SER A 305 13.96 -14.00 16.16
C SER A 305 14.53 -13.76 14.76
N PHE A 306 15.65 -13.07 14.70
CA PHE A 306 16.26 -12.63 13.47
C PHE A 306 17.34 -13.58 12.97
N THR A 307 17.23 -13.98 11.69
CA THR A 307 18.24 -14.80 11.01
C THR A 307 19.04 -13.93 10.02
N LYS A 308 20.36 -13.89 10.17
CA LYS A 308 21.23 -13.07 9.32
C LYS A 308 21.47 -13.70 7.96
N HIS A 309 21.17 -13.00 6.89
CA HIS A 309 21.47 -13.31 5.50
C HIS A 309 22.30 -12.19 4.88
N VAL A 310 23.40 -12.54 4.22
CA VAL A 310 24.22 -11.56 3.50
C VAL A 310 23.75 -11.52 2.05
N ILE A 311 23.13 -10.42 1.64
CA ILE A 311 22.70 -10.19 0.25
C ILE A 311 23.92 -9.99 -0.63
N TYR A 312 24.81 -9.11 -0.19
CA TYR A 312 26.05 -8.80 -0.91
C TYR A 312 27.21 -8.55 0.04
N SER A 313 28.44 -8.93 -0.38
CA SER A 313 29.70 -8.55 0.28
C SER A 313 30.83 -8.45 -0.75
N GLY A 314 31.39 -7.26 -0.94
CA GLY A 314 32.41 -6.97 -1.95
C GLY A 314 33.72 -6.44 -1.38
N VAL A 315 34.84 -6.67 -2.08
CA VAL A 315 36.19 -6.34 -1.56
C VAL A 315 36.51 -4.84 -1.62
N ASN A 316 35.83 -4.06 -2.47
CA ASN A 316 36.09 -2.64 -2.69
C ASN A 316 34.85 -1.77 -2.44
N ASN A 317 33.83 -2.31 -1.86
CA ASN A 317 32.53 -1.70 -1.71
C ASN A 317 32.30 -1.18 -0.29
N LEU A 318 31.84 0.03 -0.16
CA LEU A 318 31.51 0.67 1.11
C LEU A 318 30.05 1.14 1.01
N PRO A 319 29.07 0.33 1.43
CA PRO A 319 27.67 0.72 1.37
C PRO A 319 27.35 1.79 2.41
N TYR A 320 26.62 2.82 1.98
CA TYR A 320 26.17 3.96 2.79
C TYR A 320 24.67 3.92 3.06
N SER A 321 23.89 3.53 2.07
CA SER A 321 22.43 3.53 2.14
C SER A 321 21.88 2.23 1.57
N VAL A 322 20.78 1.76 2.16
CA VAL A 322 19.98 0.62 1.68
C VAL A 322 18.51 0.98 1.75
N THR A 323 17.76 0.62 0.71
CA THR A 323 16.30 0.71 0.65
C THR A 323 15.75 -0.45 -0.19
N THR A 324 14.43 -0.58 -0.27
CA THR A 324 13.76 -1.64 -1.01
C THR A 324 12.73 -1.07 -1.97
N ALA A 325 12.58 -1.70 -3.13
CA ALA A 325 11.55 -1.41 -4.12
C ALA A 325 11.36 -2.62 -5.05
N ASP A 326 10.22 -2.76 -5.68
CA ASP A 326 9.99 -3.71 -6.76
C ASP A 326 10.43 -3.05 -8.09
N VAL A 327 11.71 -3.19 -8.44
CA VAL A 327 12.36 -2.46 -9.55
C VAL A 327 12.01 -3.04 -10.90
N ASP A 328 11.76 -4.35 -10.98
CA ASP A 328 11.43 -5.03 -12.23
C ASP A 328 9.94 -5.36 -12.40
N GLY A 329 9.13 -5.01 -11.39
CA GLY A 329 7.68 -5.16 -11.45
C GLY A 329 7.20 -6.60 -11.33
N ASP A 330 8.01 -7.51 -10.77
CA ASP A 330 7.65 -8.92 -10.63
C ASP A 330 6.85 -9.23 -9.34
N GLY A 331 6.77 -8.27 -8.43
CA GLY A 331 6.01 -8.31 -7.18
C GLY A 331 6.81 -8.77 -5.97
N ASP A 332 8.09 -9.07 -6.12
CA ASP A 332 9.02 -9.37 -5.04
C ASP A 332 9.85 -8.11 -4.74
N LEU A 333 10.09 -7.79 -3.47
CA LEU A 333 10.87 -6.60 -3.13
C LEU A 333 12.36 -6.82 -3.39
N ASP A 334 12.92 -5.97 -4.23
CA ASP A 334 14.36 -5.88 -4.49
C ASP A 334 15.06 -4.98 -3.47
N VAL A 335 16.37 -5.08 -3.41
CA VAL A 335 17.19 -4.25 -2.55
C VAL A 335 18.04 -3.29 -3.35
N LEU A 336 17.98 -2.01 -3.01
CA LEU A 336 18.76 -0.93 -3.63
C LEU A 336 19.87 -0.50 -2.70
N SER A 337 21.06 -0.23 -3.23
CA SER A 337 22.21 0.19 -2.43
C SER A 337 22.99 1.32 -3.10
N ALA A 338 23.28 2.36 -2.28
CA ALA A 338 24.24 3.39 -2.61
C ALA A 338 25.60 3.05 -1.99
N GLU A 339 26.64 2.97 -2.80
CA GLU A 339 27.95 2.49 -2.40
C GLU A 339 29.08 3.43 -2.92
N ALA A 340 30.23 3.40 -2.26
CA ALA A 340 31.36 4.25 -2.63
C ALA A 340 31.92 4.01 -4.05
N SER A 341 31.55 2.94 -4.72
CA SER A 341 32.09 2.56 -6.02
C SER A 341 31.04 2.40 -7.11
N HIS A 342 29.75 2.29 -6.74
CA HIS A 342 28.65 2.13 -7.69
C HIS A 342 27.29 2.25 -7.02
N LEU A 343 26.26 2.45 -7.83
CA LEU A 343 24.87 2.19 -7.48
C LEU A 343 24.51 0.80 -7.96
N ALA A 344 23.84 0.04 -7.14
CA ALA A 344 23.37 -1.29 -7.51
C ALA A 344 21.95 -1.55 -6.98
N TRP A 345 21.27 -2.43 -7.67
CA TRP A 345 20.11 -3.11 -7.15
C TRP A 345 20.32 -4.62 -7.17
N TYR A 346 19.70 -5.30 -6.23
CA TYR A 346 19.83 -6.73 -6.03
C TYR A 346 18.45 -7.33 -6.26
N GLU A 347 18.25 -7.89 -7.47
CA GLU A 347 17.02 -8.54 -7.88
C GLU A 347 16.71 -9.73 -6.97
N ASN A 348 15.57 -9.69 -6.30
CA ASN A 348 15.03 -10.77 -5.51
C ASN A 348 14.16 -11.65 -6.41
N ASN A 349 14.44 -12.91 -6.52
CA ASN A 349 13.68 -13.83 -7.38
C ASN A 349 12.51 -14.53 -6.67
N GLY A 350 12.01 -13.98 -5.58
CA GLY A 350 10.95 -14.56 -4.76
C GLY A 350 11.30 -15.87 -4.05
N SER A 351 12.58 -16.21 -4.04
CA SER A 351 13.11 -17.40 -3.34
C SER A 351 14.32 -17.04 -2.50
N GLN A 352 14.41 -15.76 -2.10
CA GLN A 352 15.48 -15.22 -1.26
C GLN A 352 16.88 -15.39 -1.88
N SER A 353 16.95 -15.34 -3.20
CA SER A 353 18.21 -15.39 -3.94
C SER A 353 18.37 -14.10 -4.73
N PHE A 354 19.38 -13.34 -4.39
CA PHE A 354 19.66 -12.04 -4.92
C PHE A 354 20.67 -12.08 -6.07
N THR A 355 20.37 -11.32 -7.13
CA THR A 355 21.28 -11.12 -8.27
C THR A 355 21.67 -9.66 -8.35
N GLU A 356 22.97 -9.36 -8.31
CA GLU A 356 23.47 -7.99 -8.40
C GLU A 356 23.36 -7.45 -9.83
N HIS A 357 22.76 -6.26 -9.95
CA HIS A 357 22.71 -5.44 -11.16
C HIS A 357 23.31 -4.06 -10.86
N THR A 358 24.36 -3.71 -11.56
CA THR A 358 25.00 -2.40 -11.44
C THR A 358 24.22 -1.37 -12.27
N ILE A 359 23.74 -0.30 -11.64
CA ILE A 359 23.09 0.83 -12.31
C ILE A 359 24.14 1.77 -12.92
N THR A 360 25.12 2.18 -12.12
CA THR A 360 26.28 2.97 -12.57
C THR A 360 27.53 2.60 -11.76
N SER A 361 28.72 2.78 -12.35
CA SER A 361 30.00 2.32 -11.78
C SER A 361 30.94 3.45 -11.35
N ASP A 362 30.53 4.71 -11.40
CA ASP A 362 31.49 5.83 -11.29
C ASP A 362 31.20 6.81 -10.15
N ASP A 363 30.23 6.55 -9.26
CA ASP A 363 29.76 7.52 -8.28
C ASP A 363 30.05 7.10 -6.84
N TYR A 364 30.57 8.02 -6.04
CA TYR A 364 30.61 7.89 -4.59
C TYR A 364 29.21 8.23 -4.03
N ALA A 365 28.29 7.29 -4.19
CA ALA A 365 26.91 7.47 -3.81
C ALA A 365 26.73 7.30 -2.30
N THR A 366 26.00 8.23 -1.67
CA THR A 366 25.74 8.21 -0.23
C THR A 366 24.28 7.97 0.12
N SER A 367 23.36 8.26 -0.79
CA SER A 367 21.93 8.04 -0.59
C SER A 367 21.25 7.65 -1.88
N ILE A 368 20.24 6.81 -1.79
CA ILE A 368 19.46 6.27 -2.90
C ILE A 368 17.98 6.18 -2.51
N THR A 369 17.12 6.50 -3.45
CA THR A 369 15.67 6.30 -3.35
C THR A 369 15.11 5.89 -4.70
N SER A 370 13.85 5.47 -4.75
CA SER A 370 13.15 5.12 -5.99
C SER A 370 11.84 5.86 -6.09
N ALA A 371 11.48 6.29 -7.30
CA ALA A 371 10.20 6.91 -7.62
C ALA A 371 9.96 6.83 -9.12
N ASP A 372 8.72 6.92 -9.57
CA ASP A 372 8.35 7.10 -10.98
C ASP A 372 8.48 8.60 -11.32
N VAL A 373 9.68 9.01 -11.75
CA VAL A 373 10.05 10.44 -11.93
C VAL A 373 9.48 11.02 -13.22
N ASP A 374 9.31 10.19 -14.26
CA ASP A 374 8.80 10.64 -15.55
C ASP A 374 7.34 10.26 -15.82
N GLY A 375 6.71 9.55 -14.89
CA GLY A 375 5.29 9.21 -14.93
C GLY A 375 4.95 8.08 -15.92
N ASP A 376 5.94 7.23 -16.30
CA ASP A 376 5.74 6.14 -17.25
C ASP A 376 5.25 4.84 -16.59
N GLY A 377 5.31 4.75 -15.27
CA GLY A 377 4.83 3.65 -14.44
C GLY A 377 5.91 2.66 -14.02
N ASP A 378 7.14 2.83 -14.47
CA ASP A 378 8.31 2.05 -14.05
C ASP A 378 9.06 2.81 -12.94
N LEU A 379 9.58 2.12 -11.92
CA LEU A 379 10.31 2.79 -10.86
C LEU A 379 11.72 3.18 -11.31
N ASP A 380 11.99 4.47 -11.26
CA ASP A 380 13.31 5.06 -11.48
C ASP A 380 14.12 5.11 -10.19
N ILE A 381 15.41 5.34 -10.33
CA ILE A 381 16.32 5.47 -9.20
C ILE A 381 16.83 6.89 -9.10
N VAL A 382 16.77 7.48 -7.91
CA VAL A 382 17.33 8.82 -7.66
C VAL A 382 18.45 8.71 -6.63
N SER A 383 19.58 9.39 -6.90
CA SER A 383 20.76 9.27 -6.05
C SER A 383 21.59 10.55 -6.00
N VAL A 384 22.35 10.68 -4.91
CA VAL A 384 23.36 11.71 -4.74
C VAL A 384 24.77 11.12 -4.72
N SER A 385 25.68 11.79 -5.42
CA SER A 385 27.11 11.49 -5.43
C SER A 385 27.88 12.55 -4.66
N TYR A 386 28.52 12.11 -3.58
CA TYR A 386 29.21 12.99 -2.63
C TYR A 386 30.49 13.64 -3.18
N ASP A 387 31.31 12.88 -3.92
CA ASP A 387 32.60 13.40 -4.45
C ASP A 387 32.46 14.09 -5.81
N ASP A 388 31.39 13.80 -6.55
CA ASP A 388 31.13 14.39 -7.87
C ASP A 388 30.23 15.62 -7.80
N ASP A 389 29.78 16.00 -6.59
CA ASP A 389 28.87 17.13 -6.37
C ASP A 389 27.57 17.02 -7.22
N LYS A 390 27.07 15.78 -7.42
CA LYS A 390 26.03 15.45 -8.40
C LYS A 390 24.76 14.93 -7.73
N ILE A 391 23.63 15.37 -8.27
CA ILE A 391 22.31 14.76 -8.05
C ILE A 391 21.81 14.29 -9.38
N ALA A 392 21.45 13.02 -9.48
CA ALA A 392 20.99 12.40 -10.71
C ALA A 392 19.82 11.45 -10.49
N TRP A 393 19.01 11.27 -11.52
CA TRP A 393 18.07 10.19 -11.60
C TRP A 393 18.43 9.27 -12.77
N PHE A 394 18.06 8.02 -12.66
CA PHE A 394 18.37 6.96 -13.60
C PHE A 394 17.03 6.40 -14.08
N GLU A 395 16.62 6.84 -15.29
CA GLU A 395 15.40 6.42 -15.95
C GLU A 395 15.43 4.91 -16.22
N ASN A 396 14.47 4.18 -15.64
CA ASN A 396 14.22 2.78 -15.94
C ASN A 396 13.26 2.69 -17.13
N ASN A 397 13.62 1.95 -18.15
CA ASN A 397 12.80 1.81 -19.36
C ASN A 397 11.86 0.59 -19.32
N GLY A 398 11.52 0.07 -18.14
CA GLY A 398 10.70 -1.12 -17.93
C GLY A 398 11.36 -2.45 -18.39
N SER A 399 12.65 -2.40 -18.69
CA SER A 399 13.44 -3.59 -19.04
C SER A 399 14.77 -3.61 -18.28
N GLN A 400 14.80 -3.01 -17.13
CA GLN A 400 15.95 -2.88 -16.20
C GLN A 400 17.19 -2.27 -16.88
N SER A 401 16.98 -1.38 -17.86
CA SER A 401 18.05 -0.63 -18.50
C SER A 401 17.94 0.83 -18.10
N PHE A 402 18.93 1.29 -17.37
CA PHE A 402 18.95 2.61 -16.77
C PHE A 402 19.66 3.64 -17.67
N THR A 403 19.06 4.84 -17.78
CA THR A 403 19.66 5.99 -18.47
C THR A 403 19.88 7.12 -17.46
N GLU A 404 21.10 7.60 -17.32
CA GLU A 404 21.44 8.66 -16.38
C GLU A 404 21.00 10.04 -16.88
N HIS A 405 20.31 10.79 -15.98
CA HIS A 405 19.93 12.17 -16.17
C HIS A 405 20.39 13.01 -14.98
N ASN A 406 21.13 14.10 -15.26
CA ASN A 406 21.60 14.98 -14.20
C ASN A 406 20.49 15.97 -13.78
N ILE A 407 20.14 15.98 -12.52
CA ILE A 407 19.25 16.98 -11.91
C ILE A 407 20.06 18.25 -11.55
N SER A 408 21.18 18.09 -10.83
CA SER A 408 22.06 19.20 -10.44
C SER A 408 23.52 18.76 -10.35
N MET A 409 24.43 19.71 -10.67
CA MET A 409 25.87 19.64 -10.42
C MET A 409 26.34 20.91 -9.68
N ALA A 410 25.46 21.60 -8.98
CA ALA A 410 25.72 22.88 -8.30
C ALA A 410 25.73 22.77 -6.77
N THR A 411 25.32 21.64 -6.23
CA THR A 411 25.39 21.32 -4.78
C THR A 411 26.78 20.83 -4.41
N THR A 412 27.24 21.14 -3.21
CA THR A 412 28.57 20.70 -2.78
C THR A 412 28.47 19.62 -1.74
N ARG A 413 28.85 18.41 -2.12
CA ARG A 413 28.75 17.17 -1.33
C ARG A 413 27.33 16.91 -0.85
N PRO A 414 26.38 16.67 -1.77
CA PRO A 414 25.06 16.20 -1.39
C PRO A 414 25.19 14.86 -0.68
N PHE A 415 24.38 14.65 0.35
CA PHE A 415 24.55 13.49 1.23
C PHE A 415 23.27 12.66 1.42
N SER A 416 22.13 13.31 1.48
CA SER A 416 20.82 12.68 1.62
C SER A 416 19.88 13.14 0.51
N ILE A 417 19.00 12.24 0.06
CA ILE A 417 18.02 12.49 -0.98
C ILE A 417 16.68 11.85 -0.60
N THR A 418 15.59 12.51 -0.97
CA THR A 418 14.23 11.95 -0.93
C THR A 418 13.43 12.50 -2.10
N THR A 419 12.31 11.86 -2.40
CA THR A 419 11.41 12.19 -3.50
C THR A 419 9.98 12.31 -2.99
N THR A 420 9.27 13.35 -3.43
CA THR A 420 7.84 13.56 -3.18
C THR A 420 7.32 14.65 -4.12
N ASP A 421 6.01 14.77 -4.25
CA ASP A 421 5.34 15.90 -4.89
C ASP A 421 5.22 17.03 -3.85
N VAL A 422 6.09 18.06 -3.92
CA VAL A 422 6.20 19.13 -2.91
C VAL A 422 5.18 20.24 -3.14
N ASP A 423 4.86 20.55 -4.40
CA ASP A 423 3.94 21.63 -4.77
C ASP A 423 2.52 21.16 -5.11
N GLY A 424 2.29 19.84 -5.09
CA GLY A 424 0.97 19.25 -5.30
C GLY A 424 0.52 19.24 -6.77
N ASP A 425 1.45 19.37 -7.74
CA ASP A 425 1.14 19.40 -9.17
C ASP A 425 0.99 17.99 -9.79
N GLY A 426 1.42 16.97 -9.06
CA GLY A 426 1.32 15.54 -9.42
C GLY A 426 2.60 14.97 -10.02
N ASP A 427 3.63 15.76 -10.23
CA ASP A 427 4.94 15.34 -10.71
C ASP A 427 5.88 15.10 -9.52
N ILE A 428 6.72 14.09 -9.58
CA ILE A 428 7.61 13.77 -8.46
C ILE A 428 8.83 14.68 -8.46
N ASP A 429 9.01 15.39 -7.36
CA ASP A 429 10.13 16.28 -7.08
C ASP A 429 11.25 15.59 -6.33
N VAL A 430 12.39 16.26 -6.22
CA VAL A 430 13.58 15.78 -5.54
C VAL A 430 14.03 16.75 -4.47
N LEU A 431 14.26 16.28 -3.24
CA LEU A 431 14.85 17.06 -2.16
C LEU A 431 16.22 16.51 -1.80
N SER A 432 17.18 17.41 -1.53
CA SER A 432 18.51 17.01 -1.08
C SER A 432 19.03 17.84 0.07
N ALA A 433 19.85 17.20 0.90
CA ALA A 433 20.64 17.83 1.95
C ALA A 433 22.13 17.71 1.64
N SER A 434 22.88 18.79 1.82
CA SER A 434 24.29 18.87 1.47
C SER A 434 25.16 19.22 2.69
N ILE A 435 26.28 18.50 2.83
CA ILE A 435 27.16 18.64 4.00
C ILE A 435 28.02 19.91 3.95
N THR A 436 28.57 20.26 2.80
CA THR A 436 29.61 21.30 2.72
C THR A 436 29.04 22.71 2.57
N ASP A 437 28.06 22.90 1.71
CA ASP A 437 27.37 24.20 1.59
C ASP A 437 26.17 24.33 2.53
N GLY A 438 25.82 23.23 3.21
CA GLY A 438 24.75 23.20 4.22
C GLY A 438 23.36 23.48 3.67
N LYS A 439 23.17 23.32 2.37
CA LYS A 439 21.89 23.58 1.73
C LYS A 439 20.91 22.44 1.94
N ILE A 440 19.65 22.81 2.11
CA ILE A 440 18.48 21.97 1.93
C ILE A 440 17.77 22.54 0.71
N VAL A 441 17.63 21.73 -0.33
CA VAL A 441 17.18 22.16 -1.66
C VAL A 441 16.07 21.25 -2.13
N TRP A 442 15.07 21.86 -2.72
CA TRP A 442 14.03 21.22 -3.49
C TRP A 442 14.28 21.48 -4.98
N TYR A 443 14.18 20.46 -5.79
CA TYR A 443 14.25 20.50 -7.23
C TYR A 443 12.88 20.17 -7.78
N GLU A 444 12.12 21.21 -8.16
CA GLU A 444 10.80 21.14 -8.75
C GLU A 444 10.88 20.48 -10.14
N ASN A 445 10.17 19.37 -10.33
CA ASN A 445 9.99 18.71 -11.61
C ASN A 445 8.75 19.29 -12.32
N ASN A 446 8.88 19.72 -13.55
CA ASN A 446 7.77 20.33 -14.28
C ASN A 446 6.98 19.34 -15.17
N GLY A 447 7.03 18.04 -14.89
CA GLY A 447 6.39 16.98 -15.67
C GLY A 447 7.00 16.71 -17.05
N SER A 448 8.13 17.35 -17.34
CA SER A 448 8.90 17.13 -18.57
C SER A 448 10.36 16.87 -18.26
N GLN A 449 10.64 16.34 -17.08
CA GLN A 449 11.95 16.00 -16.53
C GLN A 449 12.95 17.21 -16.57
N SER A 450 12.42 18.42 -16.40
CA SER A 450 13.22 19.65 -16.26
C SER A 450 13.09 20.17 -14.84
N PHE A 451 14.19 20.18 -14.12
CA PHE A 451 14.25 20.52 -12.71
C PHE A 451 14.63 21.99 -12.47
N THR A 452 13.89 22.64 -11.56
CA THR A 452 14.18 24.00 -11.07
C THR A 452 14.66 23.95 -9.63
N GLU A 453 15.81 24.59 -9.31
CA GLU A 453 16.38 24.60 -7.95
C GLU A 453 15.72 25.66 -7.08
N HIS A 454 15.15 25.24 -5.92
CA HIS A 454 14.63 26.07 -4.88
C HIS A 454 15.37 25.79 -3.56
N THR A 455 16.02 26.81 -2.99
CA THR A 455 16.70 26.65 -1.70
C THR A 455 15.70 26.87 -0.57
N ILE A 456 15.41 25.82 0.20
CA ILE A 456 14.54 25.90 1.39
C ILE A 456 15.29 26.55 2.55
N SER A 457 16.50 26.07 2.83
CA SER A 457 17.31 26.58 3.96
C SER A 457 18.79 26.35 3.75
N THR A 458 19.59 27.02 4.57
CA THR A 458 21.02 26.75 4.72
C THR A 458 21.36 26.54 6.19
N THR A 459 21.87 25.37 6.52
CA THR A 459 22.27 24.94 7.86
C THR A 459 23.76 24.60 7.88
N ALA A 460 24.29 24.18 9.02
CA ALA A 460 25.67 23.72 9.07
C ALA A 460 25.68 22.18 8.90
N SER A 461 26.07 21.69 7.70
CA SER A 461 26.28 20.26 7.45
C SER A 461 25.00 19.42 7.59
N ALA A 462 24.01 19.67 6.73
CA ALA A 462 22.78 18.86 6.68
C ALA A 462 23.11 17.44 6.23
N GLN A 463 22.75 16.43 7.04
CA GLN A 463 23.03 15.01 6.79
C GLN A 463 21.81 14.19 6.41
N SER A 464 20.62 14.61 6.82
CA SER A 464 19.37 13.90 6.52
C SER A 464 18.30 14.90 6.16
N VAL A 465 17.49 14.54 5.16
CA VAL A 465 16.28 15.26 4.76
C VAL A 465 15.19 14.27 4.48
N ILE A 466 13.99 14.55 4.95
CA ILE A 466 12.76 13.83 4.61
C ILE A 466 11.65 14.84 4.32
N ALA A 467 10.64 14.42 3.59
CA ALA A 467 9.44 15.20 3.32
C ALA A 467 8.21 14.44 3.83
N VAL A 468 7.34 15.17 4.54
CA VAL A 468 6.13 14.64 5.14
C VAL A 468 5.23 15.79 5.54
N ASP A 469 3.92 15.64 5.47
CA ASP A 469 2.94 16.58 6.01
C ASP A 469 2.94 16.46 7.55
N VAL A 470 3.70 17.32 8.22
CA VAL A 470 3.93 17.28 9.68
C VAL A 470 2.73 17.79 10.45
N ASP A 471 2.08 18.84 9.93
CA ASP A 471 1.00 19.52 10.63
C ASP A 471 -0.39 19.14 10.13
N GLY A 472 -0.48 18.26 9.13
CA GLY A 472 -1.76 17.70 8.67
C GLY A 472 -2.53 18.63 7.75
N ASP A 473 -1.88 19.67 7.19
CA ASP A 473 -2.52 20.65 6.29
C ASP A 473 -2.55 20.18 4.81
N ARG A 474 -1.86 19.08 4.51
CA ARG A 474 -1.70 18.39 3.23
C ARG A 474 -0.65 18.97 2.29
N ASP A 475 0.06 19.96 2.72
CA ASP A 475 1.23 20.47 2.03
C ASP A 475 2.47 19.73 2.54
N MET A 476 3.37 19.35 1.65
CA MET A 476 4.51 18.54 2.06
C MET A 476 5.58 19.44 2.71
N ASP A 477 5.78 19.21 4.00
CA ASP A 477 6.82 19.84 4.80
C ASP A 477 8.16 19.14 4.65
N VAL A 478 9.21 19.80 5.14
CA VAL A 478 10.56 19.25 5.11
C VAL A 478 11.16 19.20 6.50
N LEU A 479 11.76 18.06 6.85
CA LEU A 479 12.50 17.86 8.08
C LEU A 479 13.97 17.64 7.78
N SER A 480 14.86 18.15 8.64
CA SER A 480 16.30 17.92 8.49
C SER A 480 17.00 17.64 9.81
N ALA A 481 18.03 16.78 9.71
CA ALA A 481 19.06 16.61 10.73
C ALA A 481 20.34 17.27 10.27
N SER A 482 20.88 18.20 11.07
CA SER A 482 22.07 19.00 10.77
C SER A 482 23.17 18.72 11.78
N TRP A 483 24.21 18.01 11.33
CA TRP A 483 25.30 17.54 12.16
C TRP A 483 26.19 18.68 12.67
N GLY A 484 26.38 19.72 11.88
CA GLY A 484 27.36 20.77 12.17
C GLY A 484 26.86 21.88 13.09
N ASP A 485 25.56 22.04 13.26
CA ASP A 485 24.93 23.01 14.19
C ASP A 485 24.00 22.33 15.20
N ASP A 486 24.08 21.02 15.30
CA ASP A 486 23.42 20.21 16.33
C ASP A 486 21.91 20.46 16.40
N LYS A 487 21.25 20.43 15.22
CA LYS A 487 19.82 20.75 15.11
C LYS A 487 19.00 19.68 14.42
N ILE A 488 17.78 19.56 14.89
CA ILE A 488 16.65 19.01 14.15
C ILE A 488 15.73 20.19 13.81
N SER A 489 15.40 20.34 12.54
CA SER A 489 14.56 21.47 12.07
C SER A 489 13.42 20.94 11.21
N TRP A 490 12.28 21.61 11.31
CA TRP A 490 11.12 21.47 10.47
C TRP A 490 10.94 22.75 9.65
N TYR A 491 10.66 22.61 8.37
CA TYR A 491 10.38 23.68 7.44
C TYR A 491 8.94 23.47 6.97
N GLU A 492 8.03 24.22 7.60
CA GLU A 492 6.60 24.24 7.30
C GLU A 492 6.38 24.90 5.94
N ASN A 493 5.73 24.16 5.02
CA ASN A 493 5.31 24.65 3.72
C ASN A 493 3.90 25.25 3.86
N ASP A 494 3.68 26.46 3.34
CA ASP A 494 2.39 27.15 3.43
C ASP A 494 1.45 26.85 2.23
N GLY A 495 1.74 25.82 1.42
CA GLY A 495 1.01 25.49 0.21
C GLY A 495 1.18 26.48 -0.94
N SER A 496 2.12 27.40 -0.80
CA SER A 496 2.51 28.38 -1.83
C SER A 496 4.02 28.43 -1.98
N GLU A 497 4.68 27.32 -1.68
CA GLU A 497 6.15 27.14 -1.81
C GLU A 497 6.97 28.06 -0.89
N ASN A 498 6.38 28.64 0.18
CA ASN A 498 7.12 29.39 1.16
C ASN A 498 7.35 28.54 2.41
N PHE A 499 8.60 28.39 2.78
CA PHE A 499 8.98 27.57 3.92
C PHE A 499 9.28 28.42 5.17
N THR A 500 8.59 28.10 6.28
CA THR A 500 8.84 28.67 7.60
C THR A 500 9.67 27.70 8.43
N THR A 501 10.79 28.17 9.00
CA THR A 501 11.69 27.32 9.78
C THR A 501 11.29 27.24 11.24
N HIS A 502 11.05 26.04 11.73
CA HIS A 502 10.85 25.70 13.13
C HIS A 502 12.01 24.86 13.64
N THR A 503 12.54 25.18 14.80
CA THR A 503 13.62 24.40 15.42
C THR A 503 13.02 23.40 16.41
N ILE A 504 13.14 22.11 16.13
CA ILE A 504 12.64 21.05 17.01
C ILE A 504 13.60 20.83 18.17
N SER A 505 14.89 20.71 17.90
CA SER A 505 15.90 20.51 18.93
C SER A 505 17.22 21.20 18.58
N THR A 506 17.92 21.69 19.62
CA THR A 506 19.30 22.19 19.57
C THR A 506 20.19 21.49 20.60
N THR A 507 19.74 20.35 21.12
CA THR A 507 20.43 19.60 22.17
C THR A 507 20.89 18.21 21.69
N VAL A 508 20.81 17.97 20.39
CA VAL A 508 21.35 16.81 19.71
C VAL A 508 22.80 17.08 19.32
N ASP A 509 23.74 16.26 19.72
CA ASP A 509 25.16 16.46 19.35
C ASP A 509 25.48 15.55 18.15
N GLY A 510 25.71 16.17 16.99
CA GLY A 510 25.96 15.46 15.75
C GLY A 510 24.69 14.76 15.18
N ALA A 511 23.60 15.51 14.98
CA ALA A 511 22.38 14.98 14.37
C ALA A 511 22.65 14.35 13.00
N SER A 512 22.38 13.06 12.86
CA SER A 512 22.75 12.25 11.69
C SER A 512 21.56 11.77 10.86
N SER A 513 20.42 11.53 11.49
CA SER A 513 19.21 11.02 10.82
C SER A 513 17.96 11.58 11.47
N VAL A 514 16.93 11.79 10.68
CA VAL A 514 15.58 12.15 11.10
C VAL A 514 14.57 11.20 10.47
N ALA A 515 13.52 10.85 11.22
CA ALA A 515 12.37 10.07 10.77
C ALA A 515 11.10 10.61 11.44
N THR A 516 9.92 10.17 10.99
CA THR A 516 8.64 10.55 11.58
C THR A 516 7.75 9.33 11.77
N ALA A 517 6.97 9.36 12.85
CA ALA A 517 5.92 8.38 13.11
C ALA A 517 5.00 8.93 14.22
N ASP A 518 3.79 8.45 14.32
CA ASP A 518 2.91 8.65 15.49
C ASP A 518 3.31 7.61 16.55
N ILE A 519 4.28 7.97 17.39
CA ILE A 519 4.89 7.07 18.40
C ILE A 519 4.01 6.91 19.63
N ASN A 520 3.23 7.94 19.93
CA ASN A 520 2.40 7.97 21.14
C ASN A 520 0.94 7.59 20.87
N GLY A 521 0.55 7.38 19.59
CA GLY A 521 -0.80 6.97 19.19
C GLY A 521 -1.85 8.08 19.31
N ASP A 522 -1.44 9.36 19.31
CA ASP A 522 -2.34 10.49 19.48
C ASP A 522 -2.92 11.02 18.15
N GLY A 523 -2.45 10.50 17.02
CA GLY A 523 -2.88 10.86 15.69
C GLY A 523 -2.07 11.97 15.03
N HIS A 524 -1.03 12.48 15.68
CA HIS A 524 -0.09 13.45 15.15
C HIS A 524 1.28 12.79 14.89
N LEU A 525 2.02 13.32 13.92
CA LEU A 525 3.36 12.84 13.67
C LEU A 525 4.33 13.38 14.69
N ASP A 526 5.09 12.49 15.31
CA ASP A 526 6.25 12.79 16.11
C ASP A 526 7.51 12.74 15.23
N VAL A 527 8.55 13.42 15.66
CA VAL A 527 9.86 13.43 14.99
C VAL A 527 10.86 12.60 15.77
N LEU A 528 11.59 11.72 15.08
CA LEU A 528 12.65 10.92 15.68
C LEU A 528 14.01 11.38 15.19
N SER A 529 15.03 11.23 16.01
CA SER A 529 16.41 11.52 15.63
C SER A 529 17.40 10.49 16.12
N ALA A 530 18.44 10.26 15.29
CA ALA A 530 19.70 9.65 15.70
C ALA A 530 20.77 10.72 15.81
N SER A 531 21.59 10.67 16.88
CA SER A 531 22.66 11.62 17.16
C SER A 531 23.97 10.88 17.41
N GLN A 532 24.96 11.15 16.55
CA GLN A 532 26.19 10.39 16.46
C GLN A 532 27.13 10.63 17.65
N ASN A 533 27.27 11.88 18.13
CA ASN A 533 28.30 12.24 19.12
C ASN A 533 27.84 12.08 20.56
N ASP A 534 26.55 12.04 20.82
CA ASP A 534 25.99 11.85 22.16
C ASP A 534 25.23 10.52 22.31
N ASP A 535 25.38 9.63 21.31
CA ASP A 535 24.93 8.22 21.33
C ASP A 535 23.43 8.07 21.59
N LYS A 536 22.62 9.03 21.12
CA LYS A 536 21.19 9.07 21.43
C LYS A 536 20.31 8.67 20.27
N ILE A 537 19.22 7.98 20.62
CA ILE A 537 18.00 7.90 19.86
C ILE A 537 16.92 8.60 20.69
N ALA A 538 16.26 9.58 20.09
CA ALA A 538 15.23 10.38 20.76
C ALA A 538 14.02 10.59 19.85
N TRP A 539 12.87 10.83 20.45
CA TRP A 539 11.70 11.32 19.74
C TRP A 539 11.17 12.60 20.38
N TYR A 540 10.50 13.39 19.58
CA TYR A 540 10.01 14.70 19.91
C TYR A 540 8.51 14.73 19.63
N ASP A 541 7.72 14.78 20.70
CA ASP A 541 6.31 15.08 20.62
C ASP A 541 6.17 16.57 20.28
N LEU A 542 5.69 16.86 19.09
CA LEU A 542 5.58 18.22 18.60
C LEU A 542 4.46 18.99 19.32
N ASN A 543 3.55 18.26 20.01
CA ASN A 543 2.42 18.85 20.76
C ASN A 543 1.82 20.04 19.99
N LEU A 544 1.54 19.83 18.71
CA LEU A 544 1.03 20.88 17.83
C LEU A 544 -0.35 21.29 18.33
N THR A 545 -0.37 22.05 19.43
CA THR A 545 -1.59 22.69 19.90
C THR A 545 -1.91 23.80 18.93
N TYR A 546 -2.85 23.54 18.04
CA TYR A 546 -3.42 24.57 17.20
C TYR A 546 -4.16 25.58 18.06
N THR A 547 -3.44 26.58 18.58
CA THR A 547 -4.07 27.83 19.03
C THR A 547 -4.45 28.65 17.79
N GLY A 548 -4.99 27.93 16.79
CA GLY A 548 -5.19 28.46 15.46
C GLY A 548 -6.47 29.24 15.34
N LEU A 549 -6.31 30.43 14.81
CA LEU A 549 -7.36 31.20 14.17
C LEU A 549 -7.59 30.55 12.80
N SER A 550 -8.58 29.68 12.62
CA SER A 550 -8.94 29.22 11.29
C SER A 550 -9.94 30.16 10.67
N THR A 551 -9.61 30.66 9.51
CA THR A 551 -10.49 31.53 8.74
C THR A 551 -11.08 30.75 7.58
N LEU A 552 -12.41 30.69 7.54
CA LEU A 552 -13.16 30.17 6.40
C LEU A 552 -13.56 31.35 5.51
N ASP A 553 -12.89 31.54 4.38
CA ASP A 553 -13.17 32.61 3.42
C ASP A 553 -14.19 32.15 2.37
N PHE A 554 -15.38 32.73 2.41
CA PHE A 554 -16.46 32.45 1.48
C PHE A 554 -16.56 33.44 0.31
N ASN A 555 -15.63 34.41 0.21
CA ASN A 555 -15.72 35.50 -0.78
C ASN A 555 -15.52 35.02 -2.22
N SER A 556 -14.73 34.00 -2.44
CA SER A 556 -14.48 33.44 -3.75
C SER A 556 -15.66 32.59 -4.27
N LEU A 557 -16.59 32.25 -3.38
CA LEU A 557 -17.77 31.48 -3.69
C LEU A 557 -18.88 32.46 -4.10
N ASN A 558 -19.40 32.37 -5.31
CA ASN A 558 -20.50 33.19 -5.78
C ASN A 558 -21.84 32.78 -5.11
N LEU A 559 -21.90 32.90 -3.78
CA LEU A 559 -23.04 32.54 -2.97
C LEU A 559 -24.17 33.56 -3.11
N VAL A 560 -25.39 33.11 -3.21
CA VAL A 560 -26.58 33.94 -3.42
C VAL A 560 -27.63 33.72 -2.32
N GLU A 561 -28.61 34.62 -2.24
CA GLU A 561 -29.77 34.47 -1.35
C GLU A 561 -30.45 33.10 -1.55
N GLY A 562 -30.62 32.35 -0.49
CA GLY A 562 -31.17 30.99 -0.49
C GLY A 562 -30.12 29.90 -0.32
N ASP A 563 -28.87 30.16 -0.60
CA ASP A 563 -27.80 29.17 -0.36
C ASP A 563 -27.63 28.88 1.13
N ARG A 564 -27.31 27.62 1.47
CA ARG A 564 -27.12 27.17 2.83
C ARG A 564 -25.68 26.73 3.07
N ILE A 565 -25.13 27.17 4.19
CA ILE A 565 -23.85 26.75 4.72
C ILE A 565 -24.09 25.83 5.90
N THR A 566 -23.47 24.68 5.92
CA THR A 566 -23.46 23.73 7.04
C THR A 566 -22.01 23.51 7.48
N LEU A 567 -21.70 23.84 8.72
CA LEU A 567 -20.46 23.49 9.38
C LEU A 567 -20.72 22.23 10.20
N THR A 568 -20.01 21.15 9.93
CA THR A 568 -19.99 19.96 10.77
C THR A 568 -18.71 19.94 11.54
N ILE A 569 -18.81 19.92 12.86
CA ILE A 569 -17.70 20.03 13.79
C ILE A 569 -17.45 18.64 14.41
N ALA A 570 -16.23 18.40 14.88
CA ALA A 570 -15.84 17.17 15.59
C ALA A 570 -16.96 16.67 16.54
N GLY A 571 -17.23 15.36 16.48
CA GLY A 571 -18.33 14.76 17.23
C GLY A 571 -19.71 14.88 16.57
N GLY A 572 -19.79 15.38 15.32
CA GLY A 572 -21.02 15.38 14.51
C GLY A 572 -22.00 16.54 14.84
N THR A 573 -21.57 17.54 15.62
CA THR A 573 -22.36 18.75 15.85
C THR A 573 -22.45 19.57 14.57
N GLN A 574 -23.66 19.90 14.13
CA GLN A 574 -23.88 20.69 12.92
C GLN A 574 -24.43 22.07 13.24
N VAL A 575 -23.82 23.10 12.68
CA VAL A 575 -24.31 24.47 12.66
C VAL A 575 -24.66 24.82 11.21
N GLN A 576 -25.88 25.19 10.95
CA GLN A 576 -26.35 25.49 9.58
C GLN A 576 -27.11 26.80 9.53
N GLY A 577 -26.95 27.46 8.40
CA GLY A 577 -27.72 28.68 8.14
C GLY A 577 -27.92 28.90 6.64
N THR A 578 -28.98 29.64 6.30
CA THR A 578 -29.34 29.98 4.93
C THR A 578 -29.13 31.47 4.70
N ILE A 579 -28.51 31.82 3.57
CA ILE A 579 -28.30 33.22 3.19
C ILE A 579 -29.68 33.88 2.94
N GLY A 580 -30.02 34.85 3.76
CA GLY A 580 -31.22 35.64 3.63
C GLY A 580 -30.96 36.92 2.85
N SER A 581 -32.02 37.77 2.76
CA SER A 581 -31.96 39.10 2.11
C SER A 581 -30.96 40.06 2.75
N THR A 582 -30.43 39.73 3.93
CA THR A 582 -29.38 40.51 4.63
C THR A 582 -27.96 40.12 4.21
N GLY A 583 -27.83 39.12 3.38
CA GLY A 583 -26.57 38.69 2.78
C GLY A 583 -25.72 37.72 3.61
N LEU A 584 -24.55 37.36 3.07
CA LEU A 584 -23.63 36.37 3.62
C LEU A 584 -23.08 36.75 5.01
N ASP A 585 -22.64 37.99 5.21
CA ASP A 585 -22.06 38.43 6.49
C ASP A 585 -23.04 38.31 7.66
N ALA A 586 -24.33 38.59 7.44
CA ALA A 586 -25.35 38.41 8.47
C ALA A 586 -25.55 36.93 8.83
N LEU A 587 -25.48 36.03 7.87
CA LEU A 587 -25.52 34.61 8.09
C LEU A 587 -24.31 34.14 8.89
N LEU A 588 -23.10 34.48 8.45
CA LEU A 588 -21.86 34.08 9.11
C LEU A 588 -21.79 34.59 10.56
N THR A 589 -22.32 35.80 10.81
CA THR A 589 -22.43 36.34 12.17
C THR A 589 -23.37 35.50 13.06
N SER A 590 -24.48 35.04 12.50
CA SER A 590 -25.38 34.13 13.22
C SER A 590 -24.73 32.79 13.48
N MET A 591 -24.09 32.20 12.47
CA MET A 591 -23.39 30.92 12.59
C MET A 591 -22.24 30.98 13.59
N ALA A 592 -21.48 32.08 13.60
CA ALA A 592 -20.45 32.31 14.60
C ALA A 592 -20.98 32.26 16.04
N THR A 593 -22.14 32.91 16.27
CA THR A 593 -22.81 32.89 17.57
C THR A 593 -23.26 31.48 17.96
N ASP A 594 -23.79 30.74 17.00
CA ASP A 594 -24.29 29.36 17.21
C ASP A 594 -23.12 28.39 17.49
N VAL A 595 -22.02 28.49 16.73
CA VAL A 595 -20.78 27.71 16.97
C VAL A 595 -20.25 27.96 18.39
N ALA A 596 -20.10 29.21 18.78
CA ALA A 596 -19.60 29.58 20.11
C ALA A 596 -20.51 29.07 21.25
N SER A 597 -21.83 28.99 21.01
CA SER A 597 -22.80 28.61 22.04
C SER A 597 -22.99 27.11 22.21
N GLN A 598 -22.81 26.33 21.13
CA GLN A 598 -23.19 24.92 21.12
C GLN A 598 -22.06 23.95 21.35
N THR A 599 -20.84 24.30 21.02
CA THR A 599 -19.78 23.30 20.94
C THR A 599 -18.89 23.20 22.17
N GLY A 600 -18.70 24.32 22.88
CA GLY A 600 -17.64 24.36 23.93
C GLY A 600 -16.23 24.07 23.39
N LEU A 601 -16.10 23.75 22.11
CA LEU A 601 -14.85 23.39 21.44
C LEU A 601 -14.11 24.62 20.87
N PHE A 602 -14.83 25.76 20.74
CA PHE A 602 -14.26 27.02 20.27
C PHE A 602 -14.43 28.12 21.32
N SER A 603 -13.37 28.87 21.58
CA SER A 603 -13.38 29.97 22.53
C SER A 603 -14.00 31.25 21.96
N ALA A 604 -13.94 31.43 20.65
CA ALA A 604 -14.53 32.57 19.95
C ALA A 604 -14.85 32.20 18.49
N ALA A 605 -15.84 32.92 17.94
CA ALA A 605 -16.15 32.91 16.52
C ALA A 605 -16.51 34.32 16.09
N SER A 606 -15.97 34.79 14.97
CA SER A 606 -16.20 36.15 14.46
C SER A 606 -16.29 36.15 12.95
N THR A 607 -16.88 37.17 12.38
CA THR A 607 -16.98 37.35 10.92
C THR A 607 -16.54 38.72 10.53
N SER A 608 -15.93 38.87 9.37
CA SER A 608 -15.61 40.13 8.73
C SER A 608 -15.54 39.93 7.22
N ASN A 609 -16.32 40.69 6.47
CA ASN A 609 -16.28 40.72 5.00
C ASN A 609 -16.33 39.32 4.33
N GLY A 610 -17.30 38.49 4.69
CA GLY A 610 -17.44 37.16 4.11
C GLY A 610 -16.52 36.09 4.68
N VAL A 611 -15.80 36.40 5.75
CA VAL A 611 -14.87 35.48 6.41
C VAL A 611 -15.40 35.08 7.78
N LEU A 612 -15.49 33.77 8.05
CA LEU A 612 -15.78 33.22 9.36
C LEU A 612 -14.48 32.79 10.03
N THR A 613 -14.17 33.37 11.18
CA THR A 613 -12.98 33.04 11.97
C THR A 613 -13.39 32.18 13.15
N LEU A 614 -12.76 31.01 13.29
CA LEU A 614 -12.94 30.11 14.41
C LEU A 614 -11.66 30.08 15.25
N THR A 615 -11.78 30.25 16.57
CA THR A 615 -10.66 30.17 17.50
C THR A 615 -10.84 28.92 18.36
N GLY A 616 -9.98 27.94 18.18
CA GLY A 616 -10.02 26.66 18.90
C GLY A 616 -9.69 26.77 20.38
N LEU A 617 -10.13 25.80 21.17
CA LEU A 617 -9.66 25.59 22.53
C LEU A 617 -8.22 25.05 22.50
N THR A 618 -7.50 25.30 23.60
CA THR A 618 -6.06 25.05 23.75
C THR A 618 -5.62 23.58 23.80
N ASP A 619 -6.51 22.61 23.49
CA ASP A 619 -6.22 21.17 23.51
C ASP A 619 -5.99 20.54 22.13
N GLY A 620 -5.93 21.33 21.09
CA GLY A 620 -5.50 20.89 19.75
C GLY A 620 -6.45 19.95 19.00
N SER A 621 -7.41 19.33 19.64
CA SER A 621 -8.18 18.21 19.10
C SER A 621 -9.33 18.56 18.16
N ALA A 622 -9.64 19.83 17.90
CA ALA A 622 -10.93 20.20 17.34
C ALA A 622 -10.92 20.76 15.91
N MET A 623 -9.77 21.08 15.32
CA MET A 623 -9.73 21.80 14.04
C MET A 623 -9.67 20.88 12.81
N ALA A 624 -9.10 19.69 12.91
CA ALA A 624 -9.04 18.73 11.82
C ALA A 624 -10.41 18.20 11.36
N ASP A 625 -11.46 18.42 12.17
CA ASP A 625 -12.79 17.85 11.97
C ASP A 625 -13.88 18.87 11.62
N VAL A 626 -13.52 20.07 11.15
CA VAL A 626 -14.51 21.04 10.66
C VAL A 626 -14.72 20.85 9.17
N THR A 627 -15.81 20.17 8.80
CA THR A 627 -16.23 20.08 7.41
C THR A 627 -17.25 21.15 7.05
N VAL A 628 -17.00 21.87 5.96
CA VAL A 628 -17.93 22.86 5.41
C VAL A 628 -18.71 22.23 4.28
N THR A 629 -20.01 22.15 4.43
CA THR A 629 -20.92 21.73 3.35
C THR A 629 -21.66 22.94 2.84
N LEU A 630 -21.52 23.23 1.55
CA LEU A 630 -22.25 24.28 0.86
C LEU A 630 -23.42 23.66 0.12
N GLU A 631 -24.60 24.20 0.34
CA GLU A 631 -25.80 23.78 -0.35
C GLU A 631 -26.35 25.00 -1.10
N SER A 632 -26.18 25.00 -2.43
CA SER A 632 -26.70 26.08 -3.26
C SER A 632 -28.21 25.95 -3.45
N TYR A 633 -28.93 27.03 -3.18
CA TYR A 633 -30.35 27.18 -3.49
C TYR A 633 -30.54 27.70 -4.94
N ALA A 634 -29.59 27.49 -5.82
CA ALA A 634 -29.88 27.78 -7.21
C ALA A 634 -31.10 26.96 -7.64
N THR A 635 -32.05 27.56 -8.30
CA THR A 635 -33.04 26.88 -9.13
C THR A 635 -32.28 26.18 -10.25
N THR A 636 -31.56 25.11 -9.92
CA THR A 636 -30.86 24.30 -10.89
C THR A 636 -31.90 23.53 -11.67
N THR A 637 -32.10 23.98 -12.86
CA THR A 637 -32.87 23.29 -13.86
C THR A 637 -32.19 21.97 -14.15
N ALA A 638 -32.85 20.88 -13.81
CA ALA A 638 -32.44 19.55 -14.27
C ALA A 638 -32.43 19.52 -15.82
N ILE A 639 -31.74 18.54 -16.41
CA ILE A 639 -31.81 18.30 -17.84
C ILE A 639 -33.27 18.19 -18.31
N ALA A 640 -34.18 17.71 -17.45
CA ALA A 640 -35.61 17.67 -17.73
C ALA A 640 -36.20 19.06 -18.07
N ASP A 641 -35.68 20.10 -17.42
CA ASP A 641 -36.27 21.46 -17.49
C ASP A 641 -35.64 22.34 -18.58
N ILE A 642 -34.58 21.92 -19.22
CA ILE A 642 -33.88 22.65 -20.29
C ILE A 642 -34.85 22.94 -21.45
N SER A 643 -34.81 24.19 -21.91
CA SER A 643 -35.53 24.68 -23.09
C SER A 643 -34.60 25.54 -23.94
N LEU A 644 -34.73 25.48 -25.27
CA LEU A 644 -33.98 26.30 -26.23
C LEU A 644 -34.83 27.36 -26.93
N LEU A 645 -36.01 27.67 -26.40
CA LEU A 645 -36.99 28.56 -27.07
C LEU A 645 -36.54 30.02 -27.12
N THR A 646 -35.66 30.44 -26.22
CA THR A 646 -35.03 31.77 -26.22
C THR A 646 -33.51 31.66 -26.13
N SER A 647 -32.77 32.72 -26.51
CA SER A 647 -31.31 32.79 -26.37
C SER A 647 -30.88 32.65 -24.90
N ASP A 648 -31.61 33.29 -23.99
CA ASP A 648 -31.30 33.27 -22.56
C ASP A 648 -31.50 31.86 -21.96
N ASN A 649 -32.60 31.18 -22.35
CA ASN A 649 -32.82 29.79 -21.95
C ASN A 649 -31.75 28.86 -22.51
N ALA A 650 -31.29 29.07 -23.74
CA ALA A 650 -30.23 28.28 -24.35
C ALA A 650 -28.86 28.52 -23.65
N THR A 651 -28.60 29.76 -23.20
CA THR A 651 -27.39 30.10 -22.43
C THR A 651 -27.43 29.42 -21.06
N SER A 652 -28.54 29.53 -20.35
CA SER A 652 -28.71 28.85 -19.04
C SER A 652 -28.67 27.34 -19.16
N ALA A 653 -29.12 26.78 -20.26
CA ALA A 653 -29.04 25.34 -20.53
C ALA A 653 -27.59 24.81 -20.60
N LEU A 654 -26.64 25.62 -21.12
CA LEU A 654 -25.24 25.18 -21.22
C LEU A 654 -24.65 24.81 -19.88
N THR A 655 -24.84 25.64 -18.86
CA THR A 655 -24.31 25.35 -17.49
C THR A 655 -24.89 24.03 -16.96
N THR A 656 -26.20 23.82 -17.09
CA THR A 656 -26.84 22.57 -16.65
C THR A 656 -26.35 21.35 -17.42
N ILE A 657 -26.12 21.51 -18.74
CA ILE A 657 -25.62 20.42 -19.58
C ILE A 657 -24.17 20.10 -19.25
N ASP A 658 -23.32 21.12 -19.04
CA ASP A 658 -21.93 20.96 -18.72
C ASP A 658 -21.80 20.25 -17.36
N GLN A 659 -22.60 20.62 -16.36
CA GLN A 659 -22.68 19.91 -15.08
C GLN A 659 -23.15 18.45 -15.24
N ALA A 660 -24.13 18.19 -16.09
CA ALA A 660 -24.59 16.83 -16.35
C ALA A 660 -23.52 15.98 -17.03
N ILE A 661 -22.75 16.56 -17.97
CA ILE A 661 -21.63 15.88 -18.62
C ILE A 661 -20.55 15.55 -17.57
N GLN A 662 -20.21 16.48 -16.68
CA GLN A 662 -19.25 16.27 -15.62
C GLN A 662 -19.69 15.16 -14.66
N ASN A 663 -20.97 15.17 -14.23
CA ASN A 663 -21.52 14.14 -13.35
C ASN A 663 -21.43 12.74 -13.99
N VAL A 664 -21.79 12.61 -15.28
CA VAL A 664 -21.69 11.32 -15.99
C VAL A 664 -20.23 10.91 -16.18
N SER A 665 -19.34 11.85 -16.48
CA SER A 665 -17.90 11.58 -16.65
C SER A 665 -17.27 11.11 -15.34
N SER A 666 -17.60 11.74 -14.22
CA SER A 666 -17.16 11.30 -12.89
C SER A 666 -17.62 9.87 -12.58
N GLN A 667 -18.89 9.55 -12.85
CA GLN A 667 -19.39 8.19 -12.64
C GLN A 667 -18.72 7.17 -13.56
N ARG A 668 -18.40 7.54 -14.80
CA ARG A 668 -17.63 6.67 -15.72
C ARG A 668 -16.21 6.43 -15.20
N SER A 669 -15.56 7.46 -14.65
CA SER A 669 -14.25 7.31 -14.01
C SER A 669 -14.30 6.31 -12.83
N VAL A 670 -15.32 6.45 -11.96
CA VAL A 670 -15.54 5.47 -10.87
C VAL A 670 -15.73 4.05 -11.40
N LEU A 671 -16.49 3.89 -12.51
CA LEU A 671 -16.69 2.58 -13.15
C LEU A 671 -15.38 2.02 -13.71
N GLY A 672 -14.54 2.85 -14.33
CA GLY A 672 -13.23 2.45 -14.85
C GLY A 672 -12.30 1.99 -13.72
N ALA A 673 -12.17 2.80 -12.67
CA ALA A 673 -11.39 2.44 -11.48
C ALA A 673 -11.91 1.15 -10.82
N PHE A 674 -13.23 0.98 -10.73
CA PHE A 674 -13.83 -0.24 -10.20
C PHE A 674 -13.50 -1.49 -11.04
N GLN A 675 -13.54 -1.36 -12.39
CA GLN A 675 -13.19 -2.45 -13.31
C GLN A 675 -11.71 -2.83 -13.16
N ASN A 676 -10.80 -1.87 -13.17
CA ASN A 676 -9.37 -2.10 -12.98
C ASN A 676 -9.08 -2.82 -11.65
N ARG A 677 -9.66 -2.34 -10.54
CA ARG A 677 -9.51 -3.00 -9.22
C ARG A 677 -10.00 -4.44 -9.23
N LEU A 678 -11.10 -4.73 -9.92
CA LEU A 678 -11.62 -6.10 -10.05
C LEU A 678 -10.75 -6.97 -10.94
N GLU A 679 -10.15 -6.43 -12.01
CA GLU A 679 -9.24 -7.17 -12.89
C GLU A 679 -7.97 -7.59 -12.14
N HIS A 680 -7.39 -6.68 -11.37
CA HIS A 680 -6.27 -7.01 -10.47
C HIS A 680 -6.67 -8.05 -9.42
N ALA A 681 -7.85 -7.90 -8.81
CA ALA A 681 -8.36 -8.89 -7.87
C ALA A 681 -8.53 -10.27 -8.53
N VAL A 682 -9.04 -10.33 -9.76
CA VAL A 682 -9.18 -11.59 -10.52
C VAL A 682 -7.82 -12.24 -10.80
N SER A 683 -6.82 -11.43 -11.18
CA SER A 683 -5.46 -11.90 -11.42
C SER A 683 -4.85 -12.49 -10.14
N ASN A 684 -4.89 -11.75 -9.05
CA ASN A 684 -4.40 -12.19 -7.75
C ASN A 684 -5.10 -13.47 -7.27
N LEU A 685 -6.44 -13.49 -7.25
CA LEU A 685 -7.23 -14.68 -6.85
C LEU A 685 -6.93 -15.92 -7.72
N SER A 686 -6.65 -15.70 -9.00
CA SER A 686 -6.29 -16.77 -9.92
C SER A 686 -4.92 -17.35 -9.56
N ASN A 687 -3.94 -16.49 -9.28
CA ASN A 687 -2.60 -16.89 -8.84
C ASN A 687 -2.66 -17.62 -7.49
N MET A 688 -3.37 -17.08 -6.51
CA MET A 688 -3.61 -17.75 -5.23
C MET A 688 -4.27 -19.12 -5.40
N SER A 689 -5.25 -19.24 -6.33
CA SER A 689 -5.91 -20.52 -6.62
C SER A 689 -4.93 -21.54 -7.18
N VAL A 690 -4.06 -21.13 -8.11
CA VAL A 690 -3.03 -21.99 -8.72
C VAL A 690 -2.01 -22.43 -7.69
N ASN A 691 -1.49 -21.49 -6.90
CA ASN A 691 -0.50 -21.77 -5.85
C ASN A 691 -1.08 -22.73 -4.78
N THR A 692 -2.29 -22.47 -4.31
CA THR A 692 -2.97 -23.34 -3.33
C THR A 692 -3.25 -24.72 -3.93
N GLU A 693 -3.59 -24.80 -5.23
CA GLU A 693 -3.80 -26.07 -5.92
C GLU A 693 -2.49 -26.86 -6.07
N SER A 694 -1.37 -26.16 -6.38
CA SER A 694 -0.03 -26.73 -6.42
C SER A 694 0.40 -27.26 -5.06
N ALA A 695 0.20 -26.47 -3.99
CA ALA A 695 0.49 -26.90 -2.63
C ALA A 695 -0.38 -28.11 -2.21
N ARG A 696 -1.68 -28.12 -2.52
CA ARG A 696 -2.55 -29.26 -2.29
C ARG A 696 -2.09 -30.51 -3.05
N SER A 697 -1.67 -30.33 -4.30
CA SER A 697 -1.14 -31.42 -5.13
C SER A 697 0.10 -32.06 -4.50
N LYS A 698 1.05 -31.25 -3.99
CA LYS A 698 2.23 -31.77 -3.26
C LYS A 698 1.87 -32.61 -2.03
N ILE A 699 0.76 -32.30 -1.37
CA ILE A 699 0.28 -33.04 -0.19
C ILE A 699 -0.49 -34.30 -0.60
N LEU A 700 -1.44 -34.15 -1.53
CA LEU A 700 -2.48 -35.15 -1.79
C LEU A 700 -2.13 -36.11 -2.91
N ASP A 701 -1.41 -35.65 -3.96
CA ASP A 701 -1.22 -36.45 -5.18
C ASP A 701 -0.08 -37.45 -5.02
N THR A 702 -0.12 -38.49 -5.81
CA THR A 702 0.89 -39.54 -5.75
C THR A 702 1.90 -39.41 -6.89
N ASP A 703 3.16 -39.59 -6.58
CA ASP A 703 4.21 -39.78 -7.58
C ASP A 703 4.03 -41.15 -8.24
N TYR A 704 3.54 -41.13 -9.47
CA TYR A 704 3.28 -42.36 -10.25
C TYR A 704 4.54 -43.20 -10.48
N ALA A 705 5.72 -42.60 -10.64
CA ALA A 705 6.96 -43.32 -10.90
C ALA A 705 7.40 -44.11 -9.65
N VAL A 706 7.33 -43.43 -8.50
CA VAL A 706 7.66 -44.03 -7.19
C VAL A 706 6.67 -45.15 -6.86
N GLU A 707 5.37 -44.90 -7.03
CA GLU A 707 4.35 -45.90 -6.64
C GLU A 707 4.28 -47.09 -7.62
N ALA A 708 4.52 -46.87 -8.92
CA ALA A 708 4.68 -47.94 -9.90
C ALA A 708 5.90 -48.82 -9.58
N SER A 709 7.01 -48.24 -9.16
CA SER A 709 8.18 -48.96 -8.69
C SER A 709 7.88 -49.78 -7.43
N ARG A 710 7.11 -49.21 -6.48
CA ARG A 710 6.64 -49.94 -5.28
C ARG A 710 5.71 -51.08 -5.63
N LEU A 711 4.80 -50.89 -6.58
CA LEU A 711 3.90 -51.93 -7.08
C LEU A 711 4.71 -53.08 -7.65
N ALA A 712 5.63 -52.81 -8.60
CA ALA A 712 6.47 -53.82 -9.21
C ALA A 712 7.32 -54.58 -8.19
N LYS A 713 7.95 -53.84 -7.25
CA LYS A 713 8.73 -54.43 -6.14
C LYS A 713 7.88 -55.39 -5.31
N ASN A 714 6.69 -54.97 -4.90
CA ASN A 714 5.82 -55.76 -4.02
C ASN A 714 5.19 -56.97 -4.77
N GLN A 715 4.94 -56.86 -6.07
CA GLN A 715 4.56 -58.00 -6.92
C GLN A 715 5.67 -59.06 -6.95
N ILE A 716 6.92 -58.62 -7.16
CA ILE A 716 8.06 -59.56 -7.15
C ILE A 716 8.24 -60.18 -5.75
N LEU A 717 8.16 -59.35 -4.67
CA LEU A 717 8.26 -59.86 -3.31
C LEU A 717 7.13 -60.86 -2.96
N GLN A 718 5.92 -60.65 -3.48
CA GLN A 718 4.81 -61.58 -3.32
C GLN A 718 5.11 -62.92 -4.03
N GLN A 719 5.60 -62.88 -5.28
CA GLN A 719 5.96 -64.11 -6.04
C GLN A 719 7.08 -64.86 -5.35
N VAL A 720 8.15 -64.13 -4.91
CA VAL A 720 9.27 -64.74 -4.16
C VAL A 720 8.77 -65.28 -2.83
N GLY A 721 7.90 -64.55 -2.13
CA GLY A 721 7.34 -64.97 -0.84
C GLY A 721 6.52 -66.24 -0.96
N ILE A 722 5.72 -66.40 -2.03
CA ILE A 722 4.96 -67.66 -2.31
C ILE A 722 5.94 -68.81 -2.56
N ALA A 723 6.99 -68.59 -3.37
CA ALA A 723 7.97 -69.59 -3.66
C ALA A 723 8.76 -70.02 -2.38
N MET A 724 9.17 -69.05 -1.54
CA MET A 724 9.83 -69.33 -0.28
C MET A 724 8.91 -70.00 0.73
N LEU A 725 7.63 -69.70 0.74
CA LEU A 725 6.65 -70.36 1.60
C LEU A 725 6.46 -71.83 1.18
N ALA A 726 6.37 -72.07 -0.11
CA ALA A 726 6.31 -73.45 -0.67
C ALA A 726 7.59 -74.21 -0.26
N GLN A 727 8.75 -73.59 -0.41
CA GLN A 727 10.04 -74.23 -0.03
C GLN A 727 10.13 -74.49 1.47
N ALA A 728 9.70 -73.51 2.31
CA ALA A 728 9.70 -73.67 3.79
C ALA A 728 8.76 -74.79 4.26
N ASN A 729 7.67 -75.04 3.54
CA ASN A 729 6.74 -76.12 3.84
C ASN A 729 7.28 -77.47 3.30
N ALA A 730 7.91 -77.50 2.11
CA ALA A 730 8.51 -78.72 1.55
C ALA A 730 9.70 -79.25 2.39
N THR A 731 10.49 -78.36 3.01
CA THR A 731 11.58 -78.76 3.92
C THR A 731 11.06 -79.53 5.12
N LYS A 732 9.88 -79.25 5.61
CA LYS A 732 9.23 -79.95 6.71
C LYS A 732 8.82 -81.40 6.27
N ASP A 733 8.23 -81.49 5.10
CA ASP A 733 7.81 -82.76 4.58
C ASP A 733 8.98 -83.69 4.30
N LEU A 734 10.12 -83.11 3.86
CA LEU A 734 11.36 -83.89 3.66
C LEU A 734 11.89 -84.42 4.98
N VAL A 735 11.88 -83.60 6.06
CA VAL A 735 12.31 -84.03 7.39
C VAL A 735 11.39 -85.15 7.95
N ILE A 736 10.07 -84.97 7.77
CA ILE A 736 9.10 -86.02 8.18
C ILE A 736 9.29 -87.31 7.38
N SER A 737 9.61 -87.22 6.07
CA SER A 737 9.90 -88.40 5.24
C SER A 737 11.19 -89.10 5.64
N LEU A 738 12.25 -88.32 5.98
CA LEU A 738 13.51 -88.84 6.51
C LEU A 738 13.33 -89.50 7.88
N LEU A 739 12.53 -88.96 8.76
CA LEU A 739 12.21 -89.54 10.06
C LEU A 739 11.37 -90.82 9.91
N ARG A 740 10.46 -90.88 8.94
CA ARG A 740 9.68 -92.10 8.59
C ARG A 740 10.58 -93.18 8.05
N ASN A 741 11.62 -92.86 7.28
CA ASN A 741 12.60 -93.83 6.74
C ASN A 741 13.62 -94.33 7.76
N LEU A 742 13.77 -93.59 8.92
CA LEU A 742 14.64 -94.00 10.02
C LEU A 742 13.94 -94.84 11.07
N THR A 743 12.62 -95.06 10.96
CA THR A 743 11.80 -95.87 11.88
C THR A 743 11.33 -97.23 11.24
N HIS A 744 11.93 -97.58 10.09
CA HIS A 744 11.84 -98.94 9.50
C HIS A 744 13.21 -99.66 9.59
#